data_3fe9e9f2e4b30cbd4bb4a4d9da5e44e3
#
_entry.id   3fe9e9f2e4b30cbd4bb4a4d9da5e44e3
#
_cell.length_a   1.000
_cell.length_b   1.000
_cell.length_c   1.000
_cell.angle_alpha   90.00
_cell.angle_beta   90.00
_cell.angle_gamma   90.00
#
_symmetry.space_group_name_H-M   'P 1'
#
loop_
_entity.id
_entity.type
_entity.pdbx_description
1 polymer ?
#
loop_
_entity_poly.entity_id
_entity_poly.type
_entity_poly.pdbx_seq_one_letter_code
_entity_poly.pdbx_strand_id
1 'polypeptide(L)'
;MIHPLLQTYGPLDGWMILLIMATVSIGFFSYQVQKATRLVLIGSPDSRFDSWGPRIREFIVGWLGQKKVLRDRIAGTMHVLMFWGFLMLASDMFDLATANYFSSELLPGFIVGPWNGMVELGYTMALIGCVSAFVRRVAFTPEKLKGKSQLEGNVILILIFTITTTSFMIESKEDPSPFWEPIGHQFNQFGLSVNTVVVAYWLHMLAISVFLFLIPLSKHMHLVMAVPNVFFHDIGPVAKMRPLAVGDDGKAVPLEDLDIDSFGVSSYTQYTWRQLIDAWSCTSCGRCQDVCPAYASGKGLNPMQVIHDVRDYANEHAPLLLSGETPKETMMQRITEEAVWACTTCNACVDVCPLYIEHVPKLTDLRRNAMMETMEYPDVLNTAMGNLESTSNPYGYGEHERADWAADLDVKIGEPAEYIYFVGCAASFDERNQKVARSTISLLKEAGLDVGILGMQEGCSGDPARRAGNEYLFQMLAETNMMTFQELGVKRIIASCPHCFHTLGKEYADYGGEELEVFHHTEILAKLQEEGRLPRVEKNGQSITFHDPCYLGRIGGIIDEPRDVIGGVDVEAERSGRDSFCCGAGGAQMWMEEESDKRVNEIRAKELSETGCDTVAVGCPFCSIMVKDGLDAVGSEMDVKDVAEILWEQIVAKDNEIQEKVAKVN
;
A
#
# COMPACT_ATOMS: atom_id res chain seq x y z
N MET A 1 5.00 32.31 -43.22
CA MET A 1 5.95 32.94 -42.23
C MET A 1 7.28 32.21 -42.34
N ILE A 2 8.45 32.90 -42.31
CA ILE A 2 9.73 32.18 -42.19
C ILE A 2 9.76 31.60 -40.77
N HIS A 3 9.94 30.29 -40.65
CA HIS A 3 9.98 29.62 -39.35
C HIS A 3 11.08 30.20 -38.45
N PRO A 4 10.86 30.41 -37.12
CA PRO A 4 11.84 31.03 -36.23
C PRO A 4 13.23 30.41 -36.25
N LEU A 5 13.33 29.10 -36.51
CA LEU A 5 14.61 28.39 -36.63
C LEU A 5 15.45 28.85 -37.85
N LEU A 6 14.79 29.35 -38.90
CA LEU A 6 15.42 29.83 -40.14
C LEU A 6 15.70 31.34 -40.12
N GLN A 7 15.38 32.03 -39.04
CA GLN A 7 15.66 33.45 -38.86
C GLN A 7 17.01 33.64 -38.16
N THR A 8 17.67 34.76 -38.46
CA THR A 8 18.94 35.14 -37.83
C THR A 8 18.69 36.14 -36.69
N TYR A 9 19.26 35.90 -35.53
CA TYR A 9 19.16 36.71 -34.33
C TYR A 9 20.55 37.22 -33.93
N GLY A 10 20.93 38.37 -34.44
CA GLY A 10 22.29 38.89 -34.27
C GLY A 10 23.33 38.01 -34.98
N PRO A 11 24.33 37.45 -34.26
CA PRO A 11 25.34 36.60 -34.86
C PRO A 11 24.93 35.13 -35.01
N LEU A 12 23.76 34.72 -34.49
CA LEU A 12 23.30 33.33 -34.43
C LEU A 12 22.04 33.12 -35.25
N ASP A 13 21.96 31.99 -35.94
CA ASP A 13 20.72 31.53 -36.53
C ASP A 13 19.84 30.84 -35.48
N GLY A 14 18.52 30.86 -35.65
CA GLY A 14 17.57 30.29 -34.71
C GLY A 14 17.83 28.83 -34.36
N TRP A 15 18.20 28.01 -35.35
CA TRP A 15 18.56 26.60 -35.13
C TRP A 15 19.80 26.43 -34.23
N MET A 16 20.77 27.35 -34.28
CA MET A 16 21.95 27.33 -33.37
C MET A 16 21.52 27.61 -31.92
N ILE A 17 20.61 28.57 -31.72
CA ILE A 17 20.08 28.92 -30.41
C ILE A 17 19.34 27.71 -29.84
N LEU A 18 18.45 27.07 -30.62
CA LEU A 18 17.73 25.87 -30.18
C LEU A 18 18.69 24.71 -29.86
N LEU A 19 19.70 24.49 -30.72
CA LEU A 19 20.71 23.45 -30.49
C LEU A 19 21.46 23.65 -29.17
N ILE A 20 21.84 24.87 -28.83
CA ILE A 20 22.51 25.20 -27.55
C ILE A 20 21.55 24.94 -26.40
N MET A 21 20.31 25.44 -26.45
CA MET A 21 19.31 25.24 -25.42
C MET A 21 19.04 23.76 -25.19
N ALA A 22 18.80 23.01 -26.27
CA ALA A 22 18.55 21.56 -26.21
C ALA A 22 19.74 20.79 -25.64
N THR A 23 20.97 21.08 -26.12
CA THR A 23 22.20 20.41 -25.65
C THR A 23 22.38 20.62 -24.15
N VAL A 24 22.21 21.84 -23.65
CA VAL A 24 22.38 22.17 -22.23
C VAL A 24 21.25 21.52 -21.40
N SER A 25 19.98 21.65 -21.79
CA SER A 25 18.85 21.13 -21.00
C SER A 25 18.77 19.61 -21.03
N ILE A 26 18.92 18.97 -22.20
CA ILE A 26 18.90 17.51 -22.34
C ILE A 26 20.17 16.90 -21.70
N GLY A 27 21.32 17.53 -21.89
CA GLY A 27 22.58 17.08 -21.26
C GLY A 27 22.48 17.07 -19.73
N PHE A 28 21.97 18.15 -19.13
CA PHE A 28 21.74 18.23 -17.69
C PHE A 28 20.72 17.20 -17.21
N PHE A 29 19.56 17.12 -17.89
CA PHE A 29 18.53 16.13 -17.58
C PHE A 29 19.10 14.70 -17.59
N SER A 30 19.78 14.34 -18.69
CA SER A 30 20.37 13.01 -18.85
C SER A 30 21.41 12.68 -17.79
N TYR A 31 22.26 13.66 -17.44
CA TYR A 31 23.24 13.50 -16.36
C TYR A 31 22.56 13.19 -15.01
N GLN A 32 21.52 13.94 -14.65
CA GLN A 32 20.83 13.75 -13.37
C GLN A 32 20.03 12.42 -13.35
N VAL A 33 19.37 12.06 -14.46
CA VAL A 33 18.70 10.76 -14.58
C VAL A 33 19.71 9.62 -14.48
N GLN A 34 20.84 9.72 -15.16
CA GLN A 34 21.93 8.72 -15.07
C GLN A 34 22.46 8.60 -13.64
N LYS A 35 22.68 9.74 -12.94
CA LYS A 35 23.10 9.75 -11.53
C LYS A 35 22.10 9.00 -10.65
N ALA A 36 20.82 9.33 -10.76
CA ALA A 36 19.75 8.69 -9.99
C ALA A 36 19.66 7.18 -10.31
N THR A 37 19.71 6.82 -11.59
CA THR A 37 19.71 5.40 -12.01
C THR A 37 20.89 4.63 -11.44
N ARG A 38 22.09 5.20 -11.46
CA ARG A 38 23.27 4.56 -10.84
C ARG A 38 23.09 4.36 -9.34
N LEU A 39 22.53 5.36 -8.62
CA LEU A 39 22.24 5.25 -7.18
C LEU A 39 21.16 4.20 -6.88
N VAL A 40 20.24 3.94 -7.79
CA VAL A 40 19.28 2.83 -7.66
C VAL A 40 19.96 1.49 -7.91
N LEU A 41 20.79 1.38 -8.96
CA LEU A 41 21.39 0.11 -9.40
C LEU A 41 22.53 -0.39 -8.52
N ILE A 42 23.04 0.41 -7.57
CA ILE A 42 24.00 -0.07 -6.55
C ILE A 42 23.32 -0.83 -5.41
N GLY A 43 21.99 -0.83 -5.35
CA GLY A 43 21.23 -1.62 -4.39
C GLY A 43 21.35 -3.13 -4.65
N SER A 44 21.02 -3.91 -3.64
CA SER A 44 21.02 -5.37 -3.71
C SER A 44 20.11 -5.90 -4.82
N PRO A 45 20.42 -7.07 -5.39
CA PRO A 45 19.59 -7.70 -6.41
C PRO A 45 18.17 -7.99 -5.90
N ASP A 46 17.18 -7.83 -6.78
CA ASP A 46 15.79 -8.27 -6.57
C ASP A 46 15.26 -8.83 -7.89
N SER A 47 14.83 -10.07 -7.88
CA SER A 47 14.29 -10.72 -9.06
C SER A 47 12.84 -10.33 -9.26
N ARG A 48 12.60 -9.42 -10.22
CA ARG A 48 11.27 -8.92 -10.62
C ARG A 48 11.00 -9.15 -12.11
N PHE A 49 11.74 -10.06 -12.74
CA PHE A 49 11.66 -10.35 -14.17
C PHE A 49 10.81 -11.60 -14.48
N ASP A 50 9.94 -11.96 -13.57
CA ASP A 50 8.97 -13.04 -13.65
C ASP A 50 7.58 -12.56 -14.10
N SER A 51 6.69 -13.48 -14.39
CA SER A 51 5.24 -13.24 -14.53
C SER A 51 4.87 -12.08 -15.48
N TRP A 52 5.48 -12.02 -16.67
CA TRP A 52 5.33 -10.92 -17.63
C TRP A 52 3.88 -10.58 -17.99
N GLY A 53 3.02 -11.58 -18.19
CA GLY A 53 1.61 -11.35 -18.53
C GLY A 53 0.86 -10.56 -17.45
N PRO A 54 0.82 -11.02 -16.20
CA PRO A 54 0.27 -10.28 -15.06
C PRO A 54 0.90 -8.89 -14.90
N ARG A 55 2.24 -8.73 -15.00
CA ARG A 55 2.91 -7.43 -14.89
C ARG A 55 2.46 -6.43 -15.95
N ILE A 56 2.38 -6.87 -17.21
CA ILE A 56 1.90 -6.01 -18.31
C ILE A 56 0.45 -5.60 -18.05
N ARG A 57 -0.40 -6.52 -17.60
CA ARG A 57 -1.80 -6.20 -17.26
C ARG A 57 -1.89 -5.16 -16.15
N GLU A 58 -1.18 -5.38 -15.03
CA GLU A 58 -1.17 -4.44 -13.91
C GLU A 58 -0.57 -3.09 -14.30
N PHE A 59 0.45 -3.07 -15.14
CA PHE A 59 1.03 -1.84 -15.69
C PHE A 59 0.03 -1.07 -16.55
N ILE A 60 -0.68 -1.75 -17.46
CA ILE A 60 -1.71 -1.10 -18.29
C ILE A 60 -2.83 -0.54 -17.40
N VAL A 61 -3.35 -1.32 -16.46
CA VAL A 61 -4.44 -0.89 -15.58
C VAL A 61 -3.98 0.17 -14.58
N GLY A 62 -2.81 -0.01 -13.97
CA GLY A 62 -2.28 0.86 -12.93
C GLY A 62 -1.69 2.16 -13.46
N TRP A 63 -0.79 2.08 -14.45
CA TRP A 63 -0.07 3.25 -14.95
C TRP A 63 -0.81 3.95 -16.09
N LEU A 64 -1.22 3.25 -17.16
CA LEU A 64 -1.99 3.86 -18.26
C LEU A 64 -3.42 4.18 -17.83
N GLY A 65 -4.11 3.23 -17.17
CA GLY A 65 -5.48 3.40 -16.70
C GLY A 65 -5.61 4.26 -15.44
N GLN A 66 -4.50 4.60 -14.78
CA GLN A 66 -4.45 5.47 -13.59
C GLN A 66 -5.40 5.04 -12.46
N LYS A 67 -5.63 3.71 -12.29
CA LYS A 67 -6.65 3.14 -11.38
C LYS A 67 -6.55 3.68 -9.94
N LYS A 68 -5.36 3.68 -9.33
CA LYS A 68 -5.16 4.18 -7.96
C LYS A 68 -5.22 5.71 -7.88
N VAL A 69 -4.85 6.42 -8.94
CA VAL A 69 -4.95 7.90 -9.02
C VAL A 69 -6.41 8.33 -8.97
N LEU A 70 -7.28 7.63 -9.70
CA LEU A 70 -8.72 7.90 -9.81
C LEU A 70 -9.54 7.57 -8.55
N ARG A 71 -8.96 6.96 -7.52
CA ARG A 71 -9.62 6.82 -6.20
C ARG A 71 -9.99 8.19 -5.61
N ASP A 72 -9.14 9.21 -5.78
CA ASP A 72 -9.52 10.62 -5.56
C ASP A 72 -10.11 11.15 -6.87
N ARG A 73 -11.44 11.17 -6.98
CA ARG A 73 -12.15 11.53 -8.21
C ARG A 73 -11.78 12.92 -8.73
N ILE A 74 -11.64 13.91 -7.84
CA ILE A 74 -11.37 15.30 -8.25
C ILE A 74 -9.91 15.46 -8.67
N ALA A 75 -8.97 15.19 -7.77
CA ALA A 75 -7.54 15.34 -8.07
C ALA A 75 -7.09 14.32 -9.12
N GLY A 76 -7.65 13.12 -9.11
CA GLY A 76 -7.37 12.07 -10.07
C GLY A 76 -7.76 12.46 -11.50
N THR A 77 -8.97 12.99 -11.72
CA THR A 77 -9.40 13.44 -13.05
C THR A 77 -8.50 14.57 -13.58
N MET A 78 -8.15 15.55 -12.75
CA MET A 78 -7.21 16.61 -13.14
C MET A 78 -5.85 16.02 -13.56
N HIS A 79 -5.35 15.04 -12.81
CA HIS A 79 -4.07 14.37 -13.11
C HIS A 79 -4.16 13.54 -14.40
N VAL A 80 -5.25 12.79 -14.60
CA VAL A 80 -5.47 11.97 -15.81
C VAL A 80 -5.51 12.84 -17.06
N LEU A 81 -6.16 14.00 -17.01
CA LEU A 81 -6.16 14.96 -18.12
C LEU A 81 -4.75 15.46 -18.45
N MET A 82 -3.96 15.83 -17.43
CA MET A 82 -2.56 16.22 -17.62
C MET A 82 -1.74 15.04 -18.16
N PHE A 83 -1.87 13.85 -17.60
CA PHE A 83 -1.09 12.66 -17.96
C PHE A 83 -1.29 12.27 -19.44
N TRP A 84 -2.54 12.07 -19.85
CA TRP A 84 -2.85 11.71 -21.23
C TRP A 84 -2.56 12.86 -22.20
N GLY A 85 -2.81 14.11 -21.77
CA GLY A 85 -2.39 15.28 -22.52
C GLY A 85 -0.88 15.25 -22.80
N PHE A 86 -0.05 15.00 -21.80
CA PHE A 86 1.40 14.89 -21.96
C PHE A 86 1.83 13.74 -22.88
N LEU A 87 1.20 12.58 -22.79
CA LEU A 87 1.51 11.45 -23.69
C LEU A 87 1.22 11.79 -25.15
N MET A 88 0.13 12.49 -25.41
CA MET A 88 -0.22 12.96 -26.76
C MET A 88 0.76 14.04 -27.24
N LEU A 89 1.14 14.97 -26.36
CA LEU A 89 2.11 16.04 -26.67
C LEU A 89 3.52 15.53 -26.95
N ALA A 90 3.90 14.39 -26.35
CA ALA A 90 5.23 13.82 -26.60
C ALA A 90 5.48 13.55 -28.11
N SER A 91 4.43 13.33 -28.87
CA SER A 91 4.50 13.14 -30.32
C SER A 91 4.82 14.44 -31.07
N ASP A 92 4.30 15.58 -30.60
CA ASP A 92 4.52 16.89 -31.22
C ASP A 92 5.97 17.39 -31.08
N MET A 93 6.72 16.89 -30.12
CA MET A 93 8.15 17.22 -29.98
C MET A 93 8.95 16.89 -31.24
N PHE A 94 8.55 15.88 -32.02
CA PHE A 94 9.20 15.52 -33.27
C PHE A 94 8.93 16.58 -34.36
N ASP A 95 7.69 17.05 -34.45
CA ASP A 95 7.33 18.09 -35.43
C ASP A 95 8.00 19.41 -35.08
N LEU A 96 7.96 19.80 -33.83
CA LEU A 96 8.58 21.05 -33.39
C LEU A 96 10.10 21.07 -33.56
N ALA A 97 10.77 19.93 -33.36
CA ALA A 97 12.22 19.77 -33.56
C ALA A 97 12.61 19.71 -35.03
N THR A 98 11.73 19.28 -35.91
CA THR A 98 11.96 19.12 -37.33
C THR A 98 11.33 20.23 -38.16
N ALA A 99 10.82 21.30 -37.55
CA ALA A 99 10.08 22.38 -38.22
C ALA A 99 8.92 21.84 -39.08
N ASN A 100 8.14 20.93 -38.47
CA ASN A 100 6.99 20.23 -39.08
C ASN A 100 7.31 19.30 -40.25
N TYR A 101 8.59 18.97 -40.46
CA TYR A 101 8.98 18.03 -41.49
C TYR A 101 8.42 16.63 -41.25
N PHE A 102 8.31 16.22 -40.00
CA PHE A 102 7.82 14.88 -39.63
C PHE A 102 6.36 14.68 -40.06
N SER A 103 5.45 15.58 -39.69
CA SER A 103 4.03 15.46 -40.04
C SER A 103 3.76 15.75 -41.51
N SER A 104 4.46 16.74 -42.11
CA SER A 104 4.21 17.16 -43.51
C SER A 104 4.77 16.22 -44.53
N GLU A 105 5.94 15.61 -44.30
CA GLU A 105 6.68 14.84 -45.31
C GLU A 105 6.77 13.33 -45.00
N LEU A 106 6.73 12.94 -43.71
CA LEU A 106 6.89 11.54 -43.32
C LEU A 106 5.57 10.83 -43.07
N LEU A 107 4.53 11.53 -42.61
CA LEU A 107 3.23 10.91 -42.37
C LEU A 107 2.40 10.83 -43.67
N PRO A 108 1.72 9.71 -43.97
CA PRO A 108 0.73 9.61 -45.03
C PRO A 108 -0.36 10.67 -44.88
N GLY A 109 -0.74 11.38 -45.95
CA GLY A 109 -1.66 12.53 -45.87
C GLY A 109 -3.01 12.25 -45.21
N PHE A 110 -3.52 10.98 -45.21
CA PHE A 110 -4.74 10.61 -44.53
C PHE A 110 -4.58 10.52 -42.99
N ILE A 111 -3.34 10.48 -42.48
CA ILE A 111 -3.02 10.41 -41.03
C ILE A 111 -2.75 11.80 -40.47
N VAL A 112 -2.29 12.76 -41.27
CA VAL A 112 -1.90 14.11 -40.83
C VAL A 112 -3.02 14.79 -40.03
N GLY A 113 -4.25 14.84 -40.57
CA GLY A 113 -5.38 15.45 -39.89
C GLY A 113 -5.71 14.78 -38.52
N PRO A 114 -5.92 13.46 -38.47
CA PRO A 114 -6.08 12.76 -37.18
C PRO A 114 -4.91 12.97 -36.22
N TRP A 115 -3.67 13.03 -36.69
CA TRP A 115 -2.47 13.30 -35.90
C TRP A 115 -2.54 14.68 -35.22
N ASN A 116 -2.77 15.73 -36.02
CA ASN A 116 -2.90 17.09 -35.52
C ASN A 116 -4.08 17.21 -34.53
N GLY A 117 -5.22 16.55 -34.83
CA GLY A 117 -6.35 16.52 -33.93
C GLY A 117 -6.04 15.83 -32.58
N MET A 118 -5.22 14.79 -32.60
CA MET A 118 -4.74 14.13 -31.38
C MET A 118 -3.82 15.06 -30.56
N VAL A 119 -2.92 15.76 -31.22
CA VAL A 119 -2.01 16.73 -30.59
C VAL A 119 -2.80 17.88 -29.96
N GLU A 120 -3.73 18.50 -30.71
CA GLU A 120 -4.59 19.57 -30.18
C GLU A 120 -5.46 19.11 -29.01
N LEU A 121 -6.01 17.89 -29.06
CA LEU A 121 -6.70 17.29 -27.93
C LEU A 121 -5.77 17.17 -26.71
N GLY A 122 -4.53 16.78 -26.92
CA GLY A 122 -3.49 16.70 -25.89
C GLY A 122 -3.24 18.04 -25.19
N TYR A 123 -3.07 19.11 -25.97
CA TYR A 123 -2.93 20.47 -25.43
C TYR A 123 -4.15 20.90 -24.63
N THR A 124 -5.35 20.62 -25.16
CA THR A 124 -6.61 20.97 -24.50
C THR A 124 -6.77 20.24 -23.18
N MET A 125 -6.52 18.94 -23.16
CA MET A 125 -6.58 18.14 -21.93
C MET A 125 -5.56 18.61 -20.88
N ALA A 126 -4.32 18.85 -21.29
CA ALA A 126 -3.27 19.34 -20.42
C ALA A 126 -3.61 20.72 -19.85
N LEU A 127 -4.16 21.63 -20.67
CA LEU A 127 -4.57 22.97 -20.26
C LEU A 127 -5.71 22.92 -19.25
N ILE A 128 -6.78 22.16 -19.51
CA ILE A 128 -7.92 22.00 -18.60
C ILE A 128 -7.45 21.41 -17.26
N GLY A 129 -6.66 20.35 -17.30
CA GLY A 129 -6.11 19.71 -16.10
C GLY A 129 -5.22 20.66 -15.29
N CYS A 130 -4.37 21.43 -15.98
CA CYS A 130 -3.47 22.40 -15.39
C CYS A 130 -4.23 23.56 -14.70
N VAL A 131 -5.17 24.20 -15.41
CA VAL A 131 -5.97 25.31 -14.88
C VAL A 131 -6.81 24.84 -13.69
N SER A 132 -7.47 23.69 -13.80
CA SER A 132 -8.25 23.10 -12.72
C SER A 132 -7.39 22.81 -11.48
N ALA A 133 -6.20 22.26 -11.67
CA ALA A 133 -5.25 21.98 -10.57
C ALA A 133 -4.72 23.27 -9.95
N PHE A 134 -4.47 24.33 -10.74
CA PHE A 134 -4.04 25.63 -10.25
C PHE A 134 -5.14 26.31 -9.41
N VAL A 135 -6.37 26.34 -9.91
CA VAL A 135 -7.53 26.87 -9.18
C VAL A 135 -7.72 26.14 -7.85
N ARG A 136 -7.66 24.79 -7.86
CA ARG A 136 -7.76 24.00 -6.63
C ARG A 136 -6.67 24.36 -5.62
N ARG A 137 -5.44 24.60 -6.07
CA ARG A 137 -4.30 24.92 -5.20
C ARG A 137 -4.38 26.34 -4.63
N VAL A 138 -4.94 27.28 -5.37
CA VAL A 138 -5.02 28.70 -4.94
C VAL A 138 -6.29 28.96 -4.14
N ALA A 139 -7.44 28.45 -4.61
CA ALA A 139 -8.74 28.73 -3.98
C ALA A 139 -9.10 27.76 -2.84
N PHE A 140 -8.62 26.50 -2.90
CA PHE A 140 -9.00 25.42 -1.98
C PHE A 140 -7.77 24.67 -1.44
N THR A 141 -6.69 25.37 -1.13
CA THR A 141 -5.39 24.77 -0.80
C THR A 141 -5.52 23.65 0.24
N PRO A 142 -5.35 22.36 -0.12
CA PRO A 142 -5.31 21.28 0.85
C PRO A 142 -4.12 21.43 1.80
N GLU A 143 -4.32 21.15 3.09
CA GLU A 143 -3.27 21.34 4.10
C GLU A 143 -1.96 20.63 3.77
N LYS A 144 -2.06 19.39 3.27
CA LYS A 144 -0.93 18.55 2.83
C LYS A 144 -0.10 19.13 1.68
N LEU A 145 -0.60 20.14 0.97
CA LEU A 145 0.10 20.79 -0.15
C LEU A 145 0.70 22.15 0.22
N LYS A 146 0.58 22.60 1.48
CA LYS A 146 1.17 23.85 1.96
C LYS A 146 2.70 23.79 2.01
N GLY A 147 3.37 24.95 1.97
CA GLY A 147 4.82 25.08 2.08
C GLY A 147 5.59 24.89 0.76
N LYS A 148 6.81 24.33 0.83
CA LYS A 148 7.71 24.18 -0.34
C LYS A 148 7.06 23.41 -1.49
N SER A 149 6.26 22.37 -1.19
CA SER A 149 5.55 21.58 -2.20
C SER A 149 4.50 22.39 -2.98
N GLN A 150 3.95 23.47 -2.38
CA GLN A 150 3.00 24.36 -3.04
C GLN A 150 3.70 25.22 -4.10
N LEU A 151 4.82 25.87 -3.74
CA LEU A 151 5.58 26.70 -4.67
C LEU A 151 6.07 25.92 -5.87
N GLU A 152 6.73 24.77 -5.64
CA GLU A 152 7.24 23.88 -6.68
C GLU A 152 6.11 23.46 -7.65
N GLY A 153 4.99 22.99 -7.09
CA GLY A 153 3.85 22.59 -7.90
C GLY A 153 3.25 23.73 -8.72
N ASN A 154 3.19 24.97 -8.17
CA ASN A 154 2.67 26.11 -8.91
C ASN A 154 3.61 26.54 -10.05
N VAL A 155 4.93 26.50 -9.85
CA VAL A 155 5.91 26.75 -10.91
C VAL A 155 5.72 25.78 -12.09
N ILE A 156 5.57 24.50 -11.79
CA ILE A 156 5.33 23.48 -12.83
C ILE A 156 4.00 23.74 -13.57
N LEU A 157 2.92 24.06 -12.86
CA LEU A 157 1.64 24.38 -13.50
C LEU A 157 1.73 25.61 -14.40
N ILE A 158 2.48 26.64 -13.99
CA ILE A 158 2.73 27.83 -14.81
C ILE A 158 3.52 27.46 -16.07
N LEU A 159 4.53 26.61 -15.97
CA LEU A 159 5.28 26.12 -17.14
C LEU A 159 4.38 25.34 -18.09
N ILE A 160 3.56 24.41 -17.58
CA ILE A 160 2.61 23.64 -18.40
C ILE A 160 1.62 24.57 -19.09
N PHE A 161 1.05 25.54 -18.35
CA PHE A 161 0.16 26.55 -18.91
C PHE A 161 0.84 27.37 -20.03
N THR A 162 2.09 27.77 -19.83
CA THR A 162 2.88 28.50 -20.82
C THR A 162 3.11 27.65 -22.06
N ILE A 163 3.55 26.39 -21.90
CA ILE A 163 3.79 25.45 -23.00
C ILE A 163 2.51 25.27 -23.83
N THR A 164 1.39 24.92 -23.18
CA THR A 164 0.13 24.64 -23.89
C THR A 164 -0.45 25.87 -24.59
N THR A 165 -0.40 27.03 -23.94
CA THR A 165 -0.93 28.27 -24.52
C THR A 165 -0.08 28.76 -25.70
N THR A 166 1.25 28.69 -25.60
CA THR A 166 2.15 29.09 -26.67
C THR A 166 2.08 28.13 -27.87
N SER A 167 1.78 26.84 -27.67
CA SER A 167 1.52 25.90 -28.77
C SER A 167 0.33 26.34 -29.62
N PHE A 168 -0.82 26.64 -29.04
CA PHE A 168 -1.98 27.16 -29.78
C PHE A 168 -1.66 28.46 -30.54
N MET A 169 -0.78 29.32 -30.01
CA MET A 169 -0.34 30.53 -30.71
C MET A 169 0.56 30.22 -31.90
N ILE A 170 1.41 29.20 -31.80
CA ILE A 170 2.32 28.78 -32.88
C ILE A 170 1.49 28.12 -33.99
N GLU A 171 0.66 27.11 -33.65
CA GLU A 171 -0.22 26.41 -34.57
C GLU A 171 -1.16 27.35 -35.35
N SER A 172 -1.58 28.47 -34.77
CA SER A 172 -2.45 29.47 -35.42
C SER A 172 -1.93 29.97 -36.74
N LYS A 173 -0.64 29.80 -37.07
CA LYS A 173 -0.02 30.22 -38.33
C LYS A 173 0.23 29.09 -39.34
N GLU A 174 -0.16 27.89 -39.01
CA GLU A 174 0.02 26.69 -39.84
C GLU A 174 -1.23 26.32 -40.64
N ASP A 175 -2.21 27.25 -40.74
CA ASP A 175 -3.51 27.04 -41.39
C ASP A 175 -4.29 25.85 -40.83
N PRO A 176 -4.56 25.88 -39.48
CA PRO A 176 -5.16 24.75 -38.78
C PRO A 176 -6.55 24.40 -39.33
N SER A 177 -6.81 23.11 -39.48
CA SER A 177 -8.08 22.58 -39.95
C SER A 177 -9.22 22.89 -38.99
N PRO A 178 -10.35 23.50 -39.43
CA PRO A 178 -11.47 23.77 -38.54
C PRO A 178 -12.11 22.49 -37.96
N PHE A 179 -11.87 21.32 -38.57
CA PHE A 179 -12.40 20.05 -38.16
C PHE A 179 -11.45 19.31 -37.20
N TRP A 180 -10.16 19.23 -37.51
CA TRP A 180 -9.18 18.51 -36.71
C TRP A 180 -8.56 19.36 -35.61
N GLU A 181 -8.42 20.67 -35.85
CA GLU A 181 -7.73 21.64 -35.00
C GLU A 181 -8.64 22.85 -34.71
N PRO A 182 -9.83 22.64 -34.11
CA PRO A 182 -10.84 23.71 -33.93
C PRO A 182 -10.35 24.87 -33.07
N ILE A 183 -9.51 24.63 -32.04
CA ILE A 183 -8.98 25.65 -31.15
C ILE A 183 -7.87 26.44 -31.84
N GLY A 184 -6.91 25.76 -32.47
CA GLY A 184 -5.89 26.38 -33.31
C GLY A 184 -6.50 27.24 -34.42
N HIS A 185 -7.58 26.76 -35.05
CA HIS A 185 -8.34 27.52 -36.04
C HIS A 185 -8.95 28.80 -35.48
N GLN A 186 -9.51 28.76 -34.26
CA GLN A 186 -10.00 29.97 -33.58
C GLN A 186 -8.87 30.94 -33.26
N PHE A 187 -7.72 30.45 -32.79
CA PHE A 187 -6.54 31.29 -32.56
C PHE A 187 -6.05 31.96 -33.84
N ASN A 188 -6.16 31.29 -35.00
CA ASN A 188 -5.84 31.89 -36.29
C ASN A 188 -6.74 33.11 -36.62
N GLN A 189 -8.03 33.02 -36.25
CA GLN A 189 -9.00 34.14 -36.45
C GLN A 189 -8.66 35.38 -35.65
N PHE A 190 -7.93 35.26 -34.52
CA PHE A 190 -7.46 36.44 -33.75
C PHE A 190 -6.41 37.26 -34.47
N GLY A 191 -5.86 36.78 -35.57
CA GLY A 191 -4.95 37.52 -36.44
C GLY A 191 -3.63 37.90 -35.75
N LEU A 192 -3.06 37.02 -34.93
CA LEU A 192 -1.80 37.29 -34.23
C LEU A 192 -0.71 37.77 -35.17
N SER A 193 0.08 38.77 -34.72
CA SER A 193 1.21 39.25 -35.53
C SER A 193 2.31 38.19 -35.66
N VAL A 194 3.07 38.20 -36.74
CA VAL A 194 4.23 37.31 -36.92
C VAL A 194 5.21 37.43 -35.74
N ASN A 195 5.48 38.65 -35.26
CA ASN A 195 6.37 38.88 -34.13
C ASN A 195 5.84 38.24 -32.85
N THR A 196 4.52 38.29 -32.62
CA THR A 196 3.88 37.64 -31.46
C THR A 196 4.10 36.13 -31.49
N VAL A 197 3.96 35.49 -32.64
CA VAL A 197 4.17 34.05 -32.82
C VAL A 197 5.65 33.66 -32.65
N VAL A 198 6.57 34.49 -33.17
CA VAL A 198 8.02 34.28 -32.94
C VAL A 198 8.38 34.36 -31.44
N VAL A 199 7.82 35.34 -30.72
CA VAL A 199 8.01 35.43 -29.26
C VAL A 199 7.41 34.22 -28.54
N ALA A 200 6.20 33.79 -28.93
CA ALA A 200 5.55 32.59 -28.38
C ALA A 200 6.42 31.34 -28.60
N TYR A 201 7.01 31.18 -29.80
CA TYR A 201 7.91 30.07 -30.09
C TYR A 201 9.12 30.01 -29.13
N TRP A 202 9.82 31.14 -28.97
CA TRP A 202 11.00 31.17 -28.09
C TRP A 202 10.63 31.04 -26.60
N LEU A 203 9.47 31.56 -26.19
CA LEU A 203 8.95 31.37 -24.85
C LEU A 203 8.59 29.89 -24.60
N HIS A 204 8.02 29.21 -25.59
CA HIS A 204 7.73 27.78 -25.56
C HIS A 204 9.01 26.96 -25.38
N MET A 205 10.03 27.20 -26.22
CA MET A 205 11.31 26.51 -26.12
C MET A 205 12.01 26.75 -24.78
N LEU A 206 11.96 27.97 -24.26
CA LEU A 206 12.50 28.31 -22.95
C LEU A 206 11.75 27.57 -21.84
N ALA A 207 10.41 27.55 -21.90
CA ALA A 207 9.60 26.85 -20.92
C ALA A 207 9.89 25.34 -20.88
N ILE A 208 10.03 24.69 -22.04
CA ILE A 208 10.44 23.29 -22.14
C ILE A 208 11.85 23.09 -21.56
N SER A 209 12.80 23.95 -21.88
CA SER A 209 14.17 23.85 -21.36
C SER A 209 14.19 23.96 -19.84
N VAL A 210 13.48 24.93 -19.27
CA VAL A 210 13.36 25.10 -17.81
C VAL A 210 12.65 23.89 -17.19
N PHE A 211 11.63 23.36 -17.84
CA PHE A 211 10.91 22.17 -17.36
C PHE A 211 11.84 20.95 -17.30
N LEU A 212 12.66 20.72 -18.33
CA LEU A 212 13.68 19.66 -18.35
C LEU A 212 14.72 19.80 -17.22
N PHE A 213 15.10 21.03 -16.84
CA PHE A 213 15.96 21.25 -15.68
C PHE A 213 15.26 20.90 -14.35
N LEU A 214 13.96 21.21 -14.23
CA LEU A 214 13.21 21.04 -12.99
C LEU A 214 12.81 19.60 -12.73
N ILE A 215 12.52 18.79 -13.77
CA ILE A 215 12.11 17.39 -13.61
C ILE A 215 13.05 16.62 -12.67
N PRO A 216 14.36 16.50 -12.95
CA PRO A 216 15.25 15.66 -12.14
C PRO A 216 15.59 16.26 -10.76
N LEU A 217 15.38 17.54 -10.55
CA LEU A 217 15.64 18.24 -9.29
C LEU A 217 14.44 18.29 -8.35
N SER A 218 13.29 17.79 -8.80
CA SER A 218 12.02 17.95 -8.12
C SER A 218 11.28 16.61 -7.99
N LYS A 219 10.13 16.63 -7.32
CA LYS A 219 9.19 15.50 -7.28
C LYS A 219 8.73 15.02 -8.66
N HIS A 220 8.99 15.78 -9.73
CA HIS A 220 8.62 15.41 -11.10
C HIS A 220 9.56 14.38 -11.73
N MET A 221 10.63 13.97 -11.02
CA MET A 221 11.42 12.80 -11.38
C MET A 221 10.57 11.52 -11.57
N HIS A 222 9.38 11.49 -10.96
CA HIS A 222 8.40 10.42 -11.19
C HIS A 222 7.99 10.25 -12.65
N LEU A 223 8.08 11.28 -13.51
CA LEU A 223 7.82 11.16 -14.94
C LEU A 223 8.72 10.11 -15.61
N VAL A 224 9.92 9.91 -15.06
CA VAL A 224 10.89 8.92 -15.54
C VAL A 224 10.80 7.64 -14.70
N MET A 225 10.87 7.77 -13.37
CA MET A 225 11.05 6.64 -12.46
C MET A 225 9.76 5.89 -12.13
N ALA A 226 8.57 6.51 -12.33
CA ALA A 226 7.31 5.81 -12.10
C ALA A 226 7.06 4.66 -13.08
N VAL A 227 7.56 4.76 -14.31
CA VAL A 227 7.40 3.72 -15.33
C VAL A 227 8.00 2.39 -14.85
N PRO A 228 9.33 2.30 -14.60
CA PRO A 228 9.91 1.08 -14.06
C PRO A 228 9.38 0.75 -12.65
N ASN A 229 9.09 1.75 -11.81
CA ASN A 229 8.57 1.52 -10.47
C ASN A 229 7.23 0.78 -10.47
N VAL A 230 6.28 1.23 -11.28
CA VAL A 230 4.97 0.59 -11.41
C VAL A 230 5.07 -0.75 -12.15
N PHE A 231 5.97 -0.88 -13.12
CA PHE A 231 6.14 -2.14 -13.84
C PHE A 231 6.71 -3.26 -12.95
N PHE A 232 7.68 -2.94 -12.11
CA PHE A 232 8.38 -3.90 -11.24
C PHE A 232 7.83 -3.96 -9.81
N HIS A 233 6.64 -3.41 -9.54
CA HIS A 233 6.05 -3.54 -8.20
C HIS A 233 5.74 -5.00 -7.84
N ASP A 234 5.53 -5.28 -6.57
CA ASP A 234 5.16 -6.61 -6.12
C ASP A 234 3.73 -6.96 -6.59
N ILE A 235 3.62 -8.04 -7.36
CA ILE A 235 2.36 -8.61 -7.85
C ILE A 235 1.98 -9.89 -7.13
N GLY A 236 2.76 -10.29 -6.13
CA GLY A 236 2.48 -11.42 -5.24
C GLY A 236 1.35 -11.12 -4.25
N PRO A 237 1.15 -12.01 -3.29
CA PRO A 237 0.16 -11.81 -2.25
C PRO A 237 0.41 -10.50 -1.48
N VAL A 238 -0.65 -9.72 -1.28
CA VAL A 238 -0.55 -8.41 -0.62
C VAL A 238 0.05 -8.57 0.78
N ALA A 239 1.02 -7.72 1.12
CA ALA A 239 1.71 -7.69 2.42
C ALA A 239 2.45 -8.99 2.83
N LYS A 240 2.64 -9.94 1.92
CA LYS A 240 3.51 -11.09 2.17
C LYS A 240 4.94 -10.59 2.38
N MET A 241 5.51 -10.88 3.54
CA MET A 241 6.92 -10.60 3.79
C MET A 241 7.79 -11.65 3.10
N ARG A 242 8.80 -11.20 2.37
CA ARG A 242 9.75 -12.10 1.72
C ARG A 242 10.71 -12.69 2.76
N PRO A 243 11.11 -13.96 2.63
CA PRO A 243 12.20 -14.51 3.43
C PRO A 243 13.51 -13.77 3.14
N LEU A 244 14.51 -13.91 4.00
CA LEU A 244 15.83 -13.28 3.83
C LEU A 244 16.54 -13.75 2.57
N ALA A 245 16.42 -15.03 2.25
CA ALA A 245 16.87 -15.60 0.99
C ALA A 245 15.91 -16.69 0.52
N VAL A 246 15.87 -16.92 -0.80
CA VAL A 246 15.07 -17.93 -1.47
C VAL A 246 16.01 -18.83 -2.26
N GLY A 247 15.89 -20.13 -2.06
CA GLY A 247 16.66 -21.14 -2.79
C GLY A 247 16.20 -21.32 -4.24
N ASP A 248 16.90 -22.16 -4.98
CA ASP A 248 16.59 -22.49 -6.38
C ASP A 248 15.23 -23.20 -6.52
N ASP A 249 14.75 -23.84 -5.46
CA ASP A 249 13.44 -24.50 -5.36
C ASP A 249 12.28 -23.51 -5.08
N GLY A 250 12.57 -22.24 -4.89
CA GLY A 250 11.60 -21.20 -4.59
C GLY A 250 11.19 -21.12 -3.12
N LYS A 251 11.82 -21.87 -2.22
CA LYS A 251 11.56 -21.88 -0.78
C LYS A 251 12.53 -21.01 -0.01
N ALA A 252 12.17 -20.67 1.21
CA ALA A 252 13.07 -19.98 2.13
C ALA A 252 14.30 -20.85 2.40
N VAL A 253 15.47 -20.23 2.32
CA VAL A 253 16.72 -20.90 2.74
C VAL A 253 16.73 -20.96 4.27
N PRO A 254 17.03 -22.12 4.90
CA PRO A 254 17.23 -22.20 6.33
C PRO A 254 18.29 -21.20 6.80
N LEU A 255 18.04 -20.55 7.93
CA LEU A 255 18.96 -19.49 8.42
C LEU A 255 20.37 -19.99 8.70
N GLU A 256 20.52 -21.26 9.06
CA GLU A 256 21.81 -21.93 9.27
C GLU A 256 22.63 -22.14 7.99
N ASP A 257 21.93 -22.16 6.83
CA ASP A 257 22.53 -22.33 5.52
C ASP A 257 22.73 -20.99 4.78
N LEU A 258 22.34 -19.86 5.40
CA LEU A 258 22.48 -18.54 4.81
C LEU A 258 23.95 -18.08 4.77
N ASP A 259 24.46 -17.86 3.57
CA ASP A 259 25.73 -17.17 3.32
C ASP A 259 25.44 -15.69 2.96
N ILE A 260 25.11 -14.89 3.97
CA ILE A 260 24.81 -13.45 3.82
C ILE A 260 25.64 -12.64 4.79
N ASP A 261 26.12 -11.48 4.33
CA ASP A 261 26.97 -10.58 5.11
C ASP A 261 26.23 -9.81 6.21
N SER A 262 24.89 -9.72 6.13
CA SER A 262 24.05 -8.97 7.06
C SER A 262 22.58 -9.41 7.00
N PHE A 263 21.93 -9.40 8.16
CA PHE A 263 20.50 -9.64 8.28
C PHE A 263 19.71 -8.32 8.15
N GLY A 264 18.92 -8.17 7.09
CA GLY A 264 18.17 -6.96 6.84
C GLY A 264 19.02 -5.80 6.31
N VAL A 265 18.70 -4.56 6.70
CA VAL A 265 19.29 -3.34 6.15
C VAL A 265 19.84 -2.45 7.26
N SER A 266 21.15 -2.18 7.19
CA SER A 266 21.85 -1.15 7.95
C SER A 266 22.30 0.00 7.05
N SER A 267 22.80 -0.31 5.86
CA SER A 267 23.31 0.65 4.89
C SER A 267 22.41 0.79 3.66
N TYR A 268 22.54 1.91 2.94
CA TYR A 268 21.74 2.21 1.75
C TYR A 268 21.83 1.12 0.66
N THR A 269 23.02 0.55 0.44
CA THR A 269 23.26 -0.45 -0.61
C THR A 269 22.68 -1.83 -0.32
N GLN A 270 22.27 -2.09 0.92
CA GLN A 270 21.59 -3.32 1.31
C GLN A 270 20.10 -3.31 0.94
N TYR A 271 19.50 -2.13 0.77
CA TYR A 271 18.19 -2.07 0.13
C TYR A 271 18.27 -2.62 -1.30
N THR A 272 17.24 -3.32 -1.74
CA THR A 272 17.18 -3.79 -3.12
C THR A 272 17.00 -2.62 -4.09
N TRP A 273 17.46 -2.78 -5.35
CA TRP A 273 17.25 -1.76 -6.37
C TRP A 273 15.76 -1.38 -6.52
N ARG A 274 14.85 -2.35 -6.26
CA ARG A 274 13.40 -2.11 -6.29
C ARG A 274 12.94 -1.23 -5.13
N GLN A 275 13.46 -1.43 -3.94
CA GLN A 275 13.18 -0.55 -2.80
C GLN A 275 13.76 0.86 -3.01
N LEU A 276 14.91 0.97 -3.66
CA LEU A 276 15.57 2.25 -3.89
C LEU A 276 14.85 3.10 -4.95
N ILE A 277 14.31 2.50 -6.03
CA ILE A 277 13.59 3.25 -7.08
C ILE A 277 12.34 3.95 -6.54
N ASP A 278 11.72 3.43 -5.48
CA ASP A 278 10.59 4.06 -4.79
C ASP A 278 10.91 5.50 -4.37
N ALA A 279 12.14 5.74 -3.89
CA ALA A 279 12.59 7.04 -3.42
C ALA A 279 12.57 8.13 -4.51
N TRP A 280 12.87 7.74 -5.74
CA TRP A 280 12.87 8.62 -6.91
C TRP A 280 11.51 8.74 -7.60
N SER A 281 10.59 7.83 -7.27
CA SER A 281 9.24 7.79 -7.84
C SER A 281 8.23 8.61 -7.03
N CYS A 282 8.53 8.93 -5.77
CA CYS A 282 7.61 9.62 -4.87
C CYS A 282 7.25 11.03 -5.37
N THR A 283 5.94 11.30 -5.51
CA THR A 283 5.39 12.62 -5.92
C THR A 283 5.09 13.55 -4.76
N SER A 284 5.39 13.17 -3.53
CA SER A 284 5.07 13.95 -2.32
C SER A 284 3.57 14.33 -2.23
N CYS A 285 2.68 13.42 -2.65
CA CYS A 285 1.24 13.70 -2.69
C CYS A 285 0.55 13.64 -1.32
N GLY A 286 1.21 13.09 -0.29
CA GLY A 286 0.73 13.02 1.09
C GLY A 286 -0.31 11.93 1.37
N ARG A 287 -0.80 11.17 0.39
CA ARG A 287 -1.85 10.16 0.61
C ARG A 287 -1.45 9.09 1.64
N CYS A 288 -0.20 8.62 1.62
CA CYS A 288 0.30 7.63 2.57
C CYS A 288 0.38 8.18 4.01
N GLN A 289 0.67 9.48 4.16
CA GLN A 289 0.65 10.19 5.43
C GLN A 289 -0.77 10.30 6.00
N ASP A 290 -1.74 10.66 5.16
CA ASP A 290 -3.15 10.89 5.57
C ASP A 290 -3.80 9.61 6.16
N VAL A 291 -3.37 8.44 5.71
CA VAL A 291 -3.96 7.14 6.13
C VAL A 291 -3.11 6.40 7.17
N CYS A 292 -1.95 6.93 7.55
CA CYS A 292 -1.05 6.27 8.48
C CYS A 292 -1.55 6.42 9.93
N PRO A 293 -1.81 5.31 10.64
CA PRO A 293 -2.28 5.39 12.03
C PRO A 293 -1.23 5.97 12.98
N ALA A 294 0.04 5.64 12.79
CA ALA A 294 1.13 6.20 13.59
C ALA A 294 1.27 7.71 13.38
N TYR A 295 1.16 8.19 12.14
CA TYR A 295 1.17 9.63 11.86
C TYR A 295 -0.04 10.35 12.49
N ALA A 296 -1.22 9.74 12.40
CA ALA A 296 -2.45 10.30 12.97
C ALA A 296 -2.40 10.40 14.50
N SER A 297 -1.69 9.48 15.18
CA SER A 297 -1.50 9.50 16.63
C SER A 297 -0.37 10.43 17.08
N GLY A 298 0.39 11.03 16.16
CA GLY A 298 1.49 11.94 16.49
C GLY A 298 2.83 11.25 16.75
N LYS A 299 2.93 9.92 16.54
CA LYS A 299 4.20 9.20 16.57
C LYS A 299 5.12 9.65 15.44
N GLY A 300 6.42 9.48 15.60
CA GLY A 300 7.47 9.95 14.68
C GLY A 300 7.43 9.38 13.25
N LEU A 301 6.57 8.40 12.95
CA LEU A 301 6.49 7.81 11.61
C LEU A 301 5.62 8.64 10.65
N ASN A 302 6.26 9.19 9.63
CA ASN A 302 5.60 9.68 8.41
C ASN A 302 6.05 8.83 7.21
N PRO A 303 5.19 7.99 6.60
CA PRO A 303 5.60 7.12 5.49
C PRO A 303 6.15 7.86 4.28
N MET A 304 5.67 9.08 4.01
CA MET A 304 6.21 9.92 2.93
C MET A 304 7.63 10.38 3.25
N GLN A 305 7.88 10.79 4.51
CA GLN A 305 9.19 11.24 4.95
C GLN A 305 10.24 10.12 4.87
N VAL A 306 9.89 8.89 5.25
CA VAL A 306 10.78 7.72 5.08
C VAL A 306 11.30 7.60 3.65
N ILE A 307 10.44 7.79 2.65
CA ILE A 307 10.83 7.73 1.24
C ILE A 307 11.73 8.92 0.85
N HIS A 308 11.45 10.09 1.40
CA HIS A 308 12.30 11.26 1.19
C HIS A 308 13.66 11.10 1.85
N ASP A 309 13.72 10.54 3.05
CA ASP A 309 14.97 10.31 3.79
C ASP A 309 15.92 9.36 3.03
N VAL A 310 15.37 8.31 2.41
CA VAL A 310 16.15 7.41 1.55
C VAL A 310 16.70 8.16 0.32
N ARG A 311 15.90 9.01 -0.33
CA ARG A 311 16.35 9.81 -1.47
C ARG A 311 17.40 10.86 -1.08
N ASP A 312 17.12 11.58 0.01
CA ASP A 312 17.96 12.68 0.46
C ASP A 312 19.32 12.13 0.94
N TYR A 313 19.33 11.01 1.66
CA TYR A 313 20.52 10.25 1.99
C TYR A 313 21.36 9.90 0.75
N ALA A 314 20.71 9.34 -0.28
CA ALA A 314 21.38 8.99 -1.53
C ALA A 314 22.02 10.21 -2.22
N ASN A 315 21.33 11.37 -2.22
CA ASN A 315 21.86 12.59 -2.84
C ASN A 315 23.02 13.18 -2.05
N GLU A 316 22.94 13.22 -0.73
CA GLU A 316 23.95 13.74 0.17
C GLU A 316 25.25 12.91 0.12
N HIS A 317 25.09 11.58 0.09
CA HIS A 317 26.22 10.65 0.08
C HIS A 317 26.60 10.13 -1.31
N ALA A 318 26.03 10.69 -2.40
CA ALA A 318 26.25 10.20 -3.75
C ALA A 318 27.73 10.00 -4.15
N PRO A 319 28.68 10.89 -3.79
CA PRO A 319 30.09 10.66 -4.14
C PRO A 319 30.67 9.38 -3.52
N LEU A 320 30.39 9.12 -2.24
CA LEU A 320 30.85 7.93 -1.51
C LEU A 320 30.15 6.67 -2.07
N LEU A 321 28.84 6.69 -2.17
CA LEU A 321 28.06 5.56 -2.67
C LEU A 321 28.48 5.14 -4.09
N LEU A 322 28.72 6.11 -4.97
CA LEU A 322 29.15 5.83 -6.35
C LEU A 322 30.63 5.43 -6.48
N SER A 323 31.46 5.69 -5.47
CA SER A 323 32.83 5.15 -5.38
C SER A 323 32.91 3.75 -4.76
N GLY A 324 31.77 3.22 -4.24
CA GLY A 324 31.71 1.93 -3.56
C GLY A 324 32.04 2.01 -2.06
N GLU A 325 32.08 3.22 -1.50
CA GLU A 325 32.31 3.43 -0.07
C GLU A 325 30.99 3.51 0.69
N THR A 326 30.97 2.96 1.91
CA THR A 326 29.79 3.01 2.79
C THR A 326 29.86 4.25 3.69
N PRO A 327 28.86 5.15 3.65
CA PRO A 327 28.75 6.26 4.58
C PRO A 327 28.67 5.77 6.04
N LYS A 328 29.14 6.60 6.99
CA LYS A 328 29.12 6.25 8.42
C LYS A 328 27.71 6.30 9.02
N GLU A 329 26.85 7.16 8.50
CA GLU A 329 25.44 7.26 8.90
C GLU A 329 24.71 6.01 8.44
N THR A 330 24.00 5.33 9.35
CA THR A 330 23.16 4.17 9.01
C THR A 330 21.78 4.61 8.54
N MET A 331 21.07 3.71 7.86
CA MET A 331 19.68 3.98 7.46
C MET A 331 18.73 4.07 8.66
N MET A 332 19.01 3.35 9.77
CA MET A 332 18.28 3.48 11.02
C MET A 332 18.46 4.88 11.64
N GLN A 333 19.67 5.42 11.63
CA GLN A 333 19.92 6.79 12.11
C GLN A 333 19.23 7.85 11.25
N ARG A 334 19.17 7.65 9.93
CA ARG A 334 18.49 8.57 8.99
C ARG A 334 16.98 8.58 9.15
N ILE A 335 16.34 7.41 9.24
CA ILE A 335 14.89 7.25 9.32
C ILE A 335 14.38 7.43 10.75
N THR A 336 15.21 7.13 11.74
CA THR A 336 15.00 7.10 13.20
C THR A 336 14.33 5.82 13.72
N GLU A 337 14.81 5.34 14.86
CA GLU A 337 14.24 4.18 15.54
C GLU A 337 12.75 4.37 15.86
N GLU A 338 12.37 5.55 16.37
CA GLU A 338 10.99 5.88 16.66
C GLU A 338 10.08 5.68 15.44
N ALA A 339 10.49 6.16 14.27
CA ALA A 339 9.71 5.98 13.03
C ALA A 339 9.63 4.50 12.62
N VAL A 340 10.72 3.75 12.73
CA VAL A 340 10.76 2.33 12.36
C VAL A 340 9.85 1.51 13.26
N TRP A 341 9.92 1.72 14.58
CA TRP A 341 9.13 0.95 15.54
C TRP A 341 7.67 1.39 15.63
N ALA A 342 7.31 2.61 15.23
CA ALA A 342 5.91 3.06 15.20
C ALA A 342 5.05 2.39 14.11
N CYS A 343 5.64 1.64 13.16
CA CYS A 343 4.89 1.04 12.06
C CYS A 343 4.06 -0.16 12.51
N THR A 344 2.73 -0.09 12.31
CA THR A 344 1.79 -1.18 12.58
C THR A 344 1.68 -2.22 11.45
N THR A 345 2.49 -2.15 10.42
CA THR A 345 2.46 -3.01 9.22
C THR A 345 1.08 -3.16 8.54
N CYS A 346 0.15 -2.27 8.80
CA CYS A 346 -1.23 -2.33 8.31
C CYS A 346 -1.40 -2.13 6.79
N ASN A 347 -0.34 -1.84 6.08
CA ASN A 347 -0.26 -1.70 4.62
C ASN A 347 -1.13 -0.57 4.00
N ALA A 348 -1.71 0.32 4.80
CA ALA A 348 -2.54 1.42 4.29
C ALA A 348 -1.78 2.37 3.36
N CYS A 349 -0.52 2.70 3.70
CA CYS A 349 0.36 3.55 2.90
C CYS A 349 0.69 2.95 1.53
N VAL A 350 0.85 1.63 1.42
CA VAL A 350 1.11 0.90 0.17
C VAL A 350 -0.15 0.83 -0.68
N ASP A 351 -1.30 0.54 -0.04
CA ASP A 351 -2.57 0.42 -0.75
C ASP A 351 -2.99 1.73 -1.41
N VAL A 352 -2.86 2.86 -0.70
CA VAL A 352 -3.29 4.16 -1.20
C VAL A 352 -2.30 4.80 -2.19
N CYS A 353 -1.06 4.29 -2.26
CA CYS A 353 -0.01 4.88 -3.10
C CYS A 353 -0.30 4.69 -4.59
N PRO A 354 -0.47 5.80 -5.37
CA PRO A 354 -0.75 5.73 -6.80
C PRO A 354 0.44 5.21 -7.62
N LEU A 355 1.64 5.22 -7.04
CA LEU A 355 2.89 4.78 -7.67
C LEU A 355 3.39 3.43 -7.16
N TYR A 356 2.57 2.71 -6.38
CA TYR A 356 2.91 1.37 -5.88
C TYR A 356 4.21 1.33 -5.06
N ILE A 357 4.47 2.38 -4.28
CA ILE A 357 5.63 2.44 -3.37
C ILE A 357 5.45 1.44 -2.23
N GLU A 358 6.46 0.61 -2.02
CA GLU A 358 6.50 -0.45 -1.02
C GLU A 358 7.13 0.09 0.28
N HIS A 359 6.35 0.81 1.10
CA HIS A 359 6.84 1.45 2.33
C HIS A 359 7.21 0.44 3.43
N VAL A 360 6.31 -0.55 3.67
CA VAL A 360 6.42 -1.50 4.79
C VAL A 360 7.68 -2.35 4.71
N PRO A 361 8.06 -2.95 3.57
CA PRO A 361 9.28 -3.76 3.47
C PRO A 361 10.56 -3.00 3.89
N LYS A 362 10.66 -1.70 3.60
CA LYS A 362 11.83 -0.89 4.00
C LYS A 362 11.99 -0.80 5.51
N LEU A 363 10.86 -0.64 6.23
CA LEU A 363 10.87 -0.54 7.69
C LEU A 363 11.10 -1.90 8.33
N THR A 364 10.54 -2.97 7.76
CA THR A 364 10.75 -4.32 8.30
C THR A 364 12.16 -4.82 8.08
N ASP A 365 12.83 -4.43 6.99
CA ASP A 365 14.25 -4.77 6.77
C ASP A 365 15.18 -4.03 7.76
N LEU A 366 14.84 -2.82 8.17
CA LEU A 366 15.54 -2.13 9.27
C LEU A 366 15.33 -2.85 10.61
N ARG A 367 14.09 -3.32 10.89
CA ARG A 367 13.80 -4.12 12.09
C ARG A 367 14.57 -5.44 12.10
N ARG A 368 14.70 -6.11 10.94
CA ARG A 368 15.51 -7.34 10.81
C ARG A 368 16.94 -7.11 11.25
N ASN A 369 17.56 -6.04 10.78
CA ASN A 369 18.92 -5.69 11.19
C ASN A 369 19.00 -5.37 12.69
N ALA A 370 18.04 -4.59 13.21
CA ALA A 370 17.97 -4.25 14.62
C ALA A 370 17.79 -5.46 15.53
N MET A 371 16.94 -6.43 15.16
CA MET A 371 16.62 -7.61 15.96
C MET A 371 17.70 -8.69 15.87
N MET A 372 18.29 -8.91 14.69
CA MET A 372 19.12 -10.08 14.43
C MET A 372 20.63 -9.79 14.41
N GLU A 373 21.03 -8.52 14.23
CA GLU A 373 22.45 -8.16 14.07
C GLU A 373 22.92 -7.17 15.14
N THR A 374 22.28 -6.00 15.25
CA THR A 374 22.73 -4.97 16.21
C THR A 374 22.19 -5.15 17.61
N MET A 375 21.10 -5.89 17.80
CA MET A 375 20.34 -6.04 19.04
C MET A 375 19.87 -4.70 19.63
N GLU A 376 19.65 -3.71 18.77
CA GLU A 376 19.18 -2.37 19.12
C GLU A 376 17.68 -2.24 18.81
N TYR A 377 16.82 -2.69 19.71
CA TYR A 377 15.36 -2.67 19.58
C TYR A 377 14.69 -2.36 20.94
N PRO A 378 13.40 -2.00 21.00
CA PRO A 378 12.74 -1.69 22.27
C PRO A 378 12.79 -2.84 23.27
N ASP A 379 13.32 -2.58 24.45
CA ASP A 379 13.53 -3.58 25.52
C ASP A 379 12.24 -4.33 25.91
N VAL A 380 11.08 -3.68 25.80
CA VAL A 380 9.77 -4.27 26.11
C VAL A 380 9.45 -5.49 25.24
N LEU A 381 10.04 -5.60 24.04
CA LEU A 381 9.89 -6.77 23.16
C LEU A 381 10.61 -8.01 23.68
N ASN A 382 11.61 -7.87 24.56
CA ASN A 382 12.39 -9.00 25.10
C ASN A 382 11.49 -10.04 25.78
N THR A 383 10.48 -9.59 26.52
CA THR A 383 9.55 -10.49 27.21
C THR A 383 8.75 -11.32 26.21
N ALA A 384 8.16 -10.69 25.21
CA ALA A 384 7.33 -11.40 24.23
C ALA A 384 8.18 -12.34 23.34
N MET A 385 9.38 -11.92 22.95
CA MET A 385 10.30 -12.75 22.14
C MET A 385 10.83 -13.94 22.95
N GLY A 386 11.25 -13.72 24.21
CA GLY A 386 11.69 -14.79 25.11
C GLY A 386 10.58 -15.80 25.43
N ASN A 387 9.35 -15.34 25.57
CA ASN A 387 8.18 -16.21 25.75
C ASN A 387 7.89 -17.03 24.49
N LEU A 388 7.97 -16.42 23.30
CA LEU A 388 7.80 -17.13 22.02
C LEU A 388 8.85 -18.24 21.85
N GLU A 389 10.08 -17.98 22.26
CA GLU A 389 11.18 -18.95 22.19
C GLU A 389 11.00 -20.09 23.18
N SER A 390 10.57 -19.79 24.42
CA SER A 390 10.53 -20.77 25.51
C SER A 390 9.22 -21.55 25.61
N THR A 391 8.08 -20.94 25.23
CA THR A 391 6.73 -21.51 25.39
C THR A 391 5.88 -21.46 24.12
N SER A 392 6.47 -21.14 22.99
CA SER A 392 5.80 -21.03 21.69
C SER A 392 4.57 -20.09 21.70
N ASN A 393 4.49 -19.15 22.65
CA ASN A 393 3.45 -18.13 22.71
C ASN A 393 3.95 -16.85 23.37
N PRO A 394 3.49 -15.65 22.95
CA PRO A 394 4.00 -14.38 23.45
C PRO A 394 3.57 -14.04 24.89
N TYR A 395 2.56 -14.76 25.43
CA TYR A 395 2.04 -14.54 26.80
C TYR A 395 2.86 -15.25 27.87
N GLY A 396 3.65 -16.29 27.51
CA GLY A 396 4.48 -17.07 28.44
C GLY A 396 3.71 -18.13 29.27
N TYR A 397 2.49 -18.46 28.84
CA TYR A 397 1.75 -19.57 29.43
C TYR A 397 2.30 -20.93 29.01
N GLY A 398 2.09 -21.96 29.84
CA GLY A 398 2.50 -23.32 29.49
C GLY A 398 1.71 -23.88 28.32
N GLU A 399 2.39 -24.66 27.45
CA GLU A 399 1.74 -25.30 26.28
C GLU A 399 0.55 -26.17 26.66
N HIS A 400 0.61 -26.81 27.85
CA HIS A 400 -0.45 -27.68 28.38
C HIS A 400 -1.75 -26.91 28.72
N GLU A 401 -1.67 -25.59 28.97
CA GLU A 401 -2.83 -24.75 29.29
C GLU A 401 -3.59 -24.31 28.01
N ARG A 402 -2.99 -24.51 26.84
CA ARG A 402 -3.51 -23.97 25.56
C ARG A 402 -4.91 -24.47 25.20
N ALA A 403 -5.31 -25.67 25.66
CA ALA A 403 -6.61 -26.26 25.38
C ALA A 403 -7.58 -26.26 26.57
N ASP A 404 -7.22 -25.67 27.72
CA ASP A 404 -8.05 -25.69 28.96
C ASP A 404 -9.44 -25.07 28.71
N TRP A 405 -9.53 -24.06 27.87
CA TRP A 405 -10.78 -23.42 27.49
C TRP A 405 -11.78 -24.37 26.80
N ALA A 406 -11.30 -25.48 26.23
CA ALA A 406 -12.08 -26.45 25.48
C ALA A 406 -12.39 -27.72 26.25
N ALA A 407 -11.99 -27.83 27.53
CA ALA A 407 -12.06 -29.06 28.33
C ALA A 407 -13.47 -29.67 28.46
N ASP A 408 -14.51 -28.85 28.39
CA ASP A 408 -15.92 -29.25 28.41
C ASP A 408 -16.57 -29.36 27.04
N LEU A 409 -15.82 -29.08 25.96
CA LEU A 409 -16.28 -29.19 24.60
C LEU A 409 -15.91 -30.58 24.04
N ASP A 410 -16.87 -31.22 23.38
CA ASP A 410 -16.63 -32.44 22.61
C ASP A 410 -15.95 -32.10 21.27
N VAL A 411 -14.65 -31.82 21.29
CA VAL A 411 -13.81 -31.50 20.14
C VAL A 411 -12.55 -32.37 20.12
N LYS A 412 -12.10 -32.78 18.94
CA LYS A 412 -10.85 -33.51 18.76
C LYS A 412 -9.66 -32.62 19.14
N ILE A 413 -8.76 -33.12 19.99
CA ILE A 413 -7.57 -32.38 20.45
C ILE A 413 -6.32 -33.16 20.07
N GLY A 414 -5.47 -32.60 19.19
CA GLY A 414 -4.25 -33.26 18.73
C GLY A 414 -4.50 -34.50 17.86
N GLU A 415 -5.66 -34.62 17.25
CA GLU A 415 -6.08 -35.73 16.41
C GLU A 415 -6.41 -35.25 14.98
N PRO A 416 -6.27 -36.14 13.96
CA PRO A 416 -6.67 -35.81 12.60
C PRO A 416 -8.15 -35.43 12.49
N ALA A 417 -8.43 -34.35 11.76
CA ALA A 417 -9.78 -33.88 11.42
C ALA A 417 -9.79 -33.30 10.00
N GLU A 418 -10.98 -33.18 9.41
CA GLU A 418 -11.12 -32.56 8.09
C GLU A 418 -10.67 -31.10 8.09
N TYR A 419 -11.04 -30.38 9.16
CA TYR A 419 -10.62 -28.99 9.41
C TYR A 419 -9.91 -28.91 10.77
N ILE A 420 -8.79 -28.22 10.79
CA ILE A 420 -8.15 -27.83 12.05
C ILE A 420 -8.49 -26.36 12.32
N TYR A 421 -9.13 -26.10 13.45
CA TYR A 421 -9.25 -24.74 13.96
C TYR A 421 -7.97 -24.37 14.68
N PHE A 422 -7.15 -23.52 14.01
CA PHE A 422 -5.97 -22.91 14.58
C PHE A 422 -6.41 -21.79 15.54
N VAL A 423 -6.39 -22.07 16.82
CA VAL A 423 -6.96 -21.22 17.86
C VAL A 423 -6.21 -19.89 17.98
N GLY A 424 -4.89 -19.96 17.87
CA GLY A 424 -4.00 -18.83 18.05
C GLY A 424 -3.83 -18.43 19.52
N CYS A 425 -2.76 -17.67 19.82
CA CYS A 425 -2.37 -17.41 21.21
C CYS A 425 -3.41 -16.58 21.98
N ALA A 426 -4.00 -15.56 21.35
CA ALA A 426 -4.98 -14.72 22.03
C ALA A 426 -6.23 -15.51 22.45
N ALA A 427 -6.80 -16.32 21.56
CA ALA A 427 -8.00 -17.09 21.88
C ALA A 427 -7.71 -18.30 22.78
N SER A 428 -6.44 -18.73 22.91
CA SER A 428 -6.04 -19.78 23.86
C SER A 428 -5.93 -19.26 25.29
N PHE A 429 -5.42 -18.04 25.52
CA PHE A 429 -4.99 -17.58 26.83
C PHE A 429 -5.73 -16.35 27.38
N ASP A 430 -6.43 -15.59 26.54
CA ASP A 430 -7.23 -14.46 26.96
C ASP A 430 -8.69 -14.87 27.17
N GLU A 431 -9.21 -14.72 28.42
CA GLU A 431 -10.57 -15.16 28.80
C GLU A 431 -11.68 -14.58 27.93
N ARG A 432 -11.50 -13.35 27.45
CA ARG A 432 -12.48 -12.71 26.56
C ARG A 432 -12.49 -13.38 25.18
N ASN A 433 -11.32 -13.68 24.64
CA ASN A 433 -11.17 -14.30 23.33
C ASN A 433 -11.40 -15.83 23.35
N GLN A 434 -11.30 -16.49 24.50
CA GLN A 434 -11.73 -17.88 24.66
C GLN A 434 -13.23 -18.04 24.34
N LYS A 435 -14.08 -17.05 24.63
CA LYS A 435 -15.49 -17.06 24.23
C LYS A 435 -15.67 -17.09 22.72
N VAL A 436 -14.83 -16.37 21.99
CA VAL A 436 -14.81 -16.39 20.50
C VAL A 436 -14.46 -17.79 20.01
N ALA A 437 -13.41 -18.41 20.57
CA ALA A 437 -13.02 -19.77 20.20
C ALA A 437 -14.14 -20.79 20.45
N ARG A 438 -14.78 -20.71 21.63
CA ARG A 438 -15.93 -21.57 21.99
C ARG A 438 -17.10 -21.38 21.02
N SER A 439 -17.49 -20.15 20.73
CA SER A 439 -18.56 -19.85 19.78
C SER A 439 -18.23 -20.37 18.39
N THR A 440 -17.00 -20.18 17.91
CA THR A 440 -16.54 -20.66 16.60
C THR A 440 -16.62 -22.18 16.52
N ILE A 441 -16.07 -22.92 17.49
CA ILE A 441 -16.16 -24.40 17.50
C ILE A 441 -17.61 -24.87 17.56
N SER A 442 -18.44 -24.25 18.41
CA SER A 442 -19.86 -24.59 18.52
C SER A 442 -20.60 -24.43 17.20
N LEU A 443 -20.36 -23.32 16.48
CA LEU A 443 -20.94 -23.06 15.17
C LEU A 443 -20.47 -24.07 14.12
N LEU A 444 -19.18 -24.40 14.08
CA LEU A 444 -18.64 -25.37 13.13
C LEU A 444 -19.21 -26.77 13.37
N LYS A 445 -19.38 -27.18 14.63
CA LYS A 445 -20.03 -28.44 15.00
C LYS A 445 -21.53 -28.43 14.70
N GLU A 446 -22.25 -27.36 15.00
CA GLU A 446 -23.67 -27.20 14.66
C GLU A 446 -23.89 -27.34 13.15
N ALA A 447 -22.99 -26.79 12.36
CA ALA A 447 -22.99 -26.97 10.92
C ALA A 447 -22.56 -28.38 10.46
N GLY A 448 -22.19 -29.29 11.36
CA GLY A 448 -21.82 -30.67 11.06
C GLY A 448 -20.44 -30.81 10.39
N LEU A 449 -19.48 -29.90 10.66
CA LEU A 449 -18.11 -30.08 10.20
C LEU A 449 -17.35 -31.02 11.14
N ASP A 450 -16.43 -31.82 10.55
CA ASP A 450 -15.41 -32.55 11.30
C ASP A 450 -14.27 -31.60 11.60
N VAL A 451 -14.25 -31.01 12.80
CA VAL A 451 -13.28 -30.01 13.25
C VAL A 451 -12.53 -30.49 14.49
N GLY A 452 -11.22 -30.24 14.50
CA GLY A 452 -10.34 -30.47 15.63
C GLY A 452 -9.48 -29.25 15.96
N ILE A 453 -8.82 -29.28 17.11
CA ILE A 453 -7.79 -28.31 17.52
C ILE A 453 -6.48 -29.03 17.81
N LEU A 454 -5.36 -28.33 17.72
CA LEU A 454 -4.04 -28.92 17.94
C LEU A 454 -3.70 -29.08 19.44
N GLY A 455 -4.35 -28.32 20.30
CA GLY A 455 -4.07 -28.32 21.73
C GLY A 455 -2.62 -27.91 22.01
N MET A 456 -1.94 -28.69 22.87
CA MET A 456 -0.55 -28.40 23.23
C MET A 456 0.47 -28.54 22.08
N GLN A 457 0.07 -29.10 20.93
CA GLN A 457 0.91 -29.18 19.74
C GLN A 457 0.85 -27.90 18.89
N GLU A 458 -0.03 -26.93 19.20
CA GLU A 458 -0.14 -25.67 18.51
C GLU A 458 0.90 -24.66 19.04
N GLY A 459 1.83 -24.24 18.18
CA GLY A 459 2.67 -23.07 18.44
C GLY A 459 2.04 -21.77 17.93
N CYS A 460 2.59 -20.63 18.32
CA CYS A 460 2.26 -19.35 17.67
C CYS A 460 2.56 -19.45 16.17
N SER A 461 1.75 -18.79 15.34
CA SER A 461 2.04 -18.69 13.88
C SER A 461 3.35 -17.96 13.56
N GLY A 462 3.99 -17.33 14.56
CA GLY A 462 5.22 -16.57 14.38
C GLY A 462 5.02 -15.12 13.90
N ASP A 463 3.78 -14.69 13.63
CA ASP A 463 3.51 -13.32 13.16
C ASP A 463 4.17 -12.22 14.02
N PRO A 464 4.12 -12.24 15.37
CA PRO A 464 4.79 -11.23 16.19
C PRO A 464 6.30 -11.16 15.94
N ALA A 465 6.97 -12.30 15.87
CA ALA A 465 8.41 -12.37 15.58
C ALA A 465 8.72 -11.84 14.18
N ARG A 466 7.95 -12.26 13.17
CA ARG A 466 8.07 -11.82 11.78
C ARG A 466 7.93 -10.31 11.62
N ARG A 467 6.90 -9.72 12.26
CA ARG A 467 6.64 -8.26 12.19
C ARG A 467 7.66 -7.44 13.00
N ALA A 468 8.24 -8.02 14.04
CA ALA A 468 9.34 -7.43 14.78
C ALA A 468 10.69 -7.53 14.04
N GLY A 469 10.81 -8.42 13.04
CA GLY A 469 12.06 -8.65 12.29
C GLY A 469 12.91 -9.80 12.84
N ASN A 470 12.41 -10.58 13.80
CA ASN A 470 13.08 -11.78 14.29
C ASN A 470 12.79 -12.98 13.36
N GLU A 471 13.53 -13.06 12.27
CA GLU A 471 13.34 -14.10 11.25
C GLU A 471 13.72 -15.49 11.77
N TYR A 472 14.73 -15.59 12.64
CA TYR A 472 15.12 -16.86 13.25
C TYR A 472 13.98 -17.48 14.05
N LEU A 473 13.40 -16.70 14.95
CA LEU A 473 12.29 -17.16 15.79
C LEU A 473 11.04 -17.46 14.95
N PHE A 474 10.78 -16.65 13.90
CA PHE A 474 9.69 -16.92 12.98
C PHE A 474 9.88 -18.25 12.25
N GLN A 475 11.07 -18.51 11.68
CA GLN A 475 11.35 -19.74 10.94
C GLN A 475 11.22 -20.97 11.85
N MET A 476 11.78 -20.93 13.06
CA MET A 476 11.66 -22.00 14.05
C MET A 476 10.20 -22.35 14.36
N LEU A 477 9.36 -21.32 14.60
CA LEU A 477 7.93 -21.52 14.88
C LEU A 477 7.18 -22.07 13.65
N ALA A 478 7.51 -21.57 12.44
CA ALA A 478 6.88 -22.04 11.21
C ALA A 478 7.22 -23.51 10.94
N GLU A 479 8.47 -23.90 11.06
CA GLU A 479 8.93 -25.30 10.86
C GLU A 479 8.30 -26.23 11.89
N THR A 480 8.22 -25.82 13.17
CA THR A 480 7.57 -26.62 14.22
C THR A 480 6.09 -26.86 13.91
N ASN A 481 5.34 -25.81 13.54
CA ASN A 481 3.95 -25.95 13.16
C ASN A 481 3.80 -26.81 11.90
N MET A 482 4.68 -26.66 10.89
CA MET A 482 4.63 -27.45 9.66
C MET A 482 4.90 -28.94 9.92
N MET A 483 5.82 -29.29 10.84
CA MET A 483 6.01 -30.67 11.27
C MET A 483 4.72 -31.25 11.90
N THR A 484 4.07 -30.51 12.80
CA THR A 484 2.78 -30.91 13.41
C THR A 484 1.70 -31.11 12.34
N PHE A 485 1.60 -30.18 11.37
CA PHE A 485 0.62 -30.29 10.28
C PHE A 485 0.87 -31.52 9.41
N GLN A 486 2.13 -31.86 9.13
CA GLN A 486 2.50 -33.04 8.34
C GLN A 486 2.18 -34.34 9.11
N GLU A 487 2.51 -34.41 10.39
CA GLU A 487 2.24 -35.57 11.25
C GLU A 487 0.75 -35.88 11.35
N LEU A 488 -0.09 -34.85 11.48
CA LEU A 488 -1.55 -34.97 11.58
C LEU A 488 -2.26 -34.99 10.21
N GLY A 489 -1.53 -34.81 9.12
CA GLY A 489 -2.09 -34.76 7.76
C GLY A 489 -3.03 -33.57 7.54
N VAL A 490 -2.75 -32.43 8.20
CA VAL A 490 -3.54 -31.19 8.09
C VAL A 490 -3.46 -30.62 6.69
N LYS A 491 -4.63 -30.34 6.09
CA LYS A 491 -4.73 -29.66 4.78
C LYS A 491 -5.59 -28.41 4.84
N ARG A 492 -6.58 -28.37 5.75
CA ARG A 492 -7.53 -27.27 5.86
C ARG A 492 -7.48 -26.67 7.24
N ILE A 493 -7.23 -25.38 7.31
CA ILE A 493 -7.09 -24.63 8.55
C ILE A 493 -8.14 -23.52 8.59
N ILE A 494 -8.80 -23.36 9.73
CA ILE A 494 -9.66 -22.21 10.03
C ILE A 494 -8.99 -21.39 11.11
N ALA A 495 -8.86 -20.07 10.94
CA ALA A 495 -8.26 -19.18 11.94
C ALA A 495 -9.19 -17.98 12.21
N SER A 496 -9.34 -17.59 13.48
CA SER A 496 -10.09 -16.37 13.86
C SER A 496 -9.22 -15.11 13.86
N CYS A 497 -7.90 -15.28 13.90
CA CYS A 497 -6.98 -14.15 13.84
C CYS A 497 -6.54 -13.89 12.39
N PRO A 498 -6.83 -12.69 11.80
CA PRO A 498 -6.39 -12.36 10.44
C PRO A 498 -4.87 -12.37 10.24
N HIS A 499 -4.09 -12.12 11.28
CA HIS A 499 -2.63 -12.26 11.24
C HIS A 499 -2.22 -13.72 11.09
N CYS A 500 -2.77 -14.63 11.89
CA CYS A 500 -2.54 -16.07 11.73
C CYS A 500 -3.03 -16.57 10.37
N PHE A 501 -4.24 -16.15 9.95
CA PHE A 501 -4.78 -16.46 8.61
C PHE A 501 -3.81 -16.07 7.49
N HIS A 502 -3.27 -14.85 7.54
CA HIS A 502 -2.31 -14.36 6.54
C HIS A 502 -0.98 -15.11 6.60
N THR A 503 -0.42 -15.28 7.80
CA THR A 503 0.88 -15.93 7.99
C THR A 503 0.83 -17.39 7.55
N LEU A 504 -0.15 -18.16 8.02
CA LEU A 504 -0.33 -19.56 7.64
C LEU A 504 -0.66 -19.72 6.14
N GLY A 505 -1.55 -18.86 5.62
CA GLY A 505 -2.06 -19.01 4.25
C GLY A 505 -1.19 -18.40 3.17
N LYS A 506 -0.25 -17.48 3.51
CA LYS A 506 0.57 -16.78 2.50
C LYS A 506 2.07 -16.89 2.76
N GLU A 507 2.50 -16.78 4.03
CA GLU A 507 3.94 -16.78 4.33
C GLU A 507 4.48 -18.20 4.54
N TYR A 508 3.70 -19.13 5.10
CA TYR A 508 4.10 -20.53 5.25
C TYR A 508 4.32 -21.26 3.92
N ALA A 509 3.78 -20.74 2.82
CA ALA A 509 4.08 -21.27 1.50
C ALA A 509 5.59 -21.32 1.19
N ASP A 510 6.38 -20.37 1.72
CA ASP A 510 7.84 -20.36 1.56
C ASP A 510 8.55 -21.41 2.45
N TYR A 511 7.82 -22.05 3.38
CA TYR A 511 8.31 -23.00 4.38
C TYR A 511 7.66 -24.41 4.23
N GLY A 512 7.15 -24.72 3.05
CA GLY A 512 6.53 -26.02 2.75
C GLY A 512 5.02 -26.10 2.96
N GLY A 513 4.36 -24.97 3.18
CA GLY A 513 2.90 -24.87 3.38
C GLY A 513 2.12 -24.53 2.11
N GLU A 514 2.62 -24.81 0.90
CA GLU A 514 1.98 -24.46 -0.38
C GLU A 514 0.63 -25.14 -0.59
N GLU A 515 0.45 -26.33 0.00
CA GLU A 515 -0.79 -27.11 -0.10
C GLU A 515 -1.82 -26.79 1.00
N LEU A 516 -1.51 -25.90 1.94
CA LEU A 516 -2.44 -25.53 3.00
C LEU A 516 -3.56 -24.63 2.47
N GLU A 517 -4.79 -25.08 2.65
CA GLU A 517 -6.00 -24.26 2.45
C GLU A 517 -6.36 -23.58 3.78
N VAL A 518 -6.10 -22.30 3.89
CA VAL A 518 -6.36 -21.52 5.11
C VAL A 518 -7.54 -20.59 4.90
N PHE A 519 -8.51 -20.65 5.79
CA PHE A 519 -9.73 -19.87 5.76
C PHE A 519 -9.82 -18.98 7.01
N HIS A 520 -10.32 -17.78 6.86
CA HIS A 520 -10.76 -17.02 8.00
C HIS A 520 -12.12 -17.52 8.49
N HIS A 521 -12.35 -17.53 9.82
CA HIS A 521 -13.60 -18.06 10.36
C HIS A 521 -14.85 -17.39 9.78
N THR A 522 -14.79 -16.09 9.46
CA THR A 522 -15.91 -15.36 8.85
C THR A 522 -16.25 -15.86 7.46
N GLU A 523 -15.25 -16.27 6.65
CA GLU A 523 -15.49 -16.84 5.32
C GLU A 523 -16.23 -18.18 5.42
N ILE A 524 -15.78 -19.04 6.34
CA ILE A 524 -16.42 -20.35 6.55
C ILE A 524 -17.84 -20.18 7.09
N LEU A 525 -18.05 -19.29 8.07
CA LEU A 525 -19.37 -19.04 8.63
C LEU A 525 -20.33 -18.48 7.57
N ALA A 526 -19.91 -17.51 6.77
CA ALA A 526 -20.72 -16.98 5.67
C ALA A 526 -21.09 -18.08 4.66
N LYS A 527 -20.12 -18.91 4.26
CA LYS A 527 -20.33 -20.04 3.37
C LYS A 527 -21.33 -21.05 3.94
N LEU A 528 -21.24 -21.38 5.23
CA LEU A 528 -22.16 -22.31 5.88
C LEU A 528 -23.59 -21.76 5.98
N GLN A 529 -23.74 -20.44 6.12
CA GLN A 529 -25.04 -19.78 6.03
C GLN A 529 -25.61 -19.79 4.61
N GLU A 530 -24.77 -19.61 3.58
CA GLU A 530 -25.19 -19.72 2.17
C GLU A 530 -25.63 -21.15 1.82
N GLU A 531 -24.94 -22.16 2.35
CA GLU A 531 -25.27 -23.57 2.19
C GLU A 531 -26.51 -23.99 3.00
N GLY A 532 -27.05 -23.11 3.86
CA GLY A 532 -28.20 -23.39 4.73
C GLY A 532 -27.87 -24.33 5.92
N ARG A 533 -26.60 -24.51 6.23
CA ARG A 533 -26.09 -25.32 7.36
C ARG A 533 -26.05 -24.54 8.67
N LEU A 534 -26.03 -23.22 8.58
CA LEU A 534 -26.21 -22.31 9.71
C LEU A 534 -27.37 -21.34 9.39
N PRO A 535 -28.15 -20.91 10.41
CA PRO A 535 -29.19 -19.95 10.21
C PRO A 535 -28.62 -18.57 9.88
N ARG A 536 -29.37 -17.78 9.11
CA ARG A 536 -29.06 -16.35 8.94
C ARG A 536 -29.45 -15.58 10.19
N VAL A 537 -28.63 -14.59 10.54
CA VAL A 537 -28.88 -13.68 11.65
C VAL A 537 -30.11 -12.82 11.36
N GLU A 538 -31.03 -12.74 12.30
CA GLU A 538 -32.16 -11.81 12.29
C GLU A 538 -31.86 -10.62 13.20
N LYS A 539 -32.13 -9.41 12.72
CA LYS A 539 -31.93 -8.20 13.52
C LYS A 539 -32.86 -8.22 14.75
N ASN A 540 -32.27 -8.18 15.93
CA ASN A 540 -32.97 -8.28 17.23
C ASN A 540 -33.19 -6.92 17.92
N GLY A 541 -32.99 -5.81 17.19
CA GLY A 541 -33.15 -4.44 17.70
C GLY A 541 -31.88 -3.82 18.27
N GLN A 542 -30.76 -4.56 18.39
CA GLN A 542 -29.45 -3.98 18.68
C GLN A 542 -28.84 -3.42 17.39
N SER A 543 -28.32 -2.20 17.45
CA SER A 543 -27.62 -1.58 16.34
C SER A 543 -26.14 -1.98 16.34
N ILE A 544 -25.62 -2.36 15.18
CA ILE A 544 -24.27 -2.91 15.00
C ILE A 544 -23.48 -2.07 14.00
N THR A 545 -22.28 -1.67 14.41
CA THR A 545 -21.21 -1.22 13.48
C THR A 545 -20.12 -2.29 13.39
N PHE A 546 -19.27 -2.22 12.36
CA PHE A 546 -18.19 -3.19 12.16
C PHE A 546 -16.82 -2.51 12.12
N HIS A 547 -15.87 -3.07 12.87
CA HIS A 547 -14.46 -2.73 12.73
C HIS A 547 -13.78 -3.71 11.77
N ASP A 548 -13.40 -3.24 10.59
CA ASP A 548 -12.66 -4.06 9.64
C ASP A 548 -11.18 -4.22 10.05
N PRO A 549 -10.73 -5.42 10.42
CA PRO A 549 -9.32 -5.67 10.69
C PRO A 549 -8.50 -5.45 9.42
N CYS A 550 -7.36 -4.76 9.53
CA CYS A 550 -6.55 -4.40 8.35
C CYS A 550 -6.04 -5.62 7.57
N TYR A 551 -5.68 -6.70 8.27
CA TYR A 551 -5.24 -7.95 7.64
C TYR A 551 -6.39 -8.75 7.02
N LEU A 552 -7.62 -8.56 7.48
CA LEU A 552 -8.79 -9.20 6.89
C LEU A 552 -9.29 -8.41 5.66
N GLY A 553 -9.70 -7.16 5.86
CA GLY A 553 -10.34 -6.36 4.81
C GLY A 553 -9.38 -5.83 3.76
N ARG A 554 -8.31 -5.11 4.17
CA ARG A 554 -7.37 -4.48 3.23
C ARG A 554 -6.43 -5.48 2.58
N ILE A 555 -5.85 -6.39 3.35
CA ILE A 555 -4.83 -7.34 2.90
C ILE A 555 -5.49 -8.61 2.36
N GLY A 556 -6.44 -9.20 3.10
CA GLY A 556 -7.16 -10.42 2.70
C GLY A 556 -8.25 -10.19 1.66
N GLY A 557 -8.80 -8.96 1.58
CA GLY A 557 -9.91 -8.64 0.68
C GLY A 557 -11.28 -9.13 1.16
N ILE A 558 -11.37 -9.65 2.38
CA ILE A 558 -12.57 -10.21 3.01
C ILE A 558 -13.29 -9.06 3.73
N ILE A 559 -14.33 -8.53 3.12
CA ILE A 559 -15.07 -7.34 3.58
C ILE A 559 -16.55 -7.64 3.78
N ASP A 560 -17.15 -8.34 2.82
CA ASP A 560 -18.59 -8.60 2.80
C ASP A 560 -18.96 -9.78 3.70
N GLU A 561 -18.16 -10.83 3.74
CA GLU A 561 -18.42 -12.05 4.49
C GLU A 561 -18.64 -11.82 5.99
N PRO A 562 -17.86 -11.02 6.73
CA PRO A 562 -18.15 -10.72 8.13
C PRO A 562 -19.48 -10.01 8.33
N ARG A 563 -19.87 -9.15 7.38
CA ARG A 563 -21.15 -8.44 7.40
C ARG A 563 -22.31 -9.38 7.14
N ASP A 564 -22.16 -10.31 6.21
CA ASP A 564 -23.17 -11.33 5.89
C ASP A 564 -23.44 -12.23 7.10
N VAL A 565 -22.38 -12.64 7.82
CA VAL A 565 -22.49 -13.48 9.03
C VAL A 565 -23.41 -12.86 10.08
N ILE A 566 -23.33 -11.53 10.27
CA ILE A 566 -24.12 -10.82 11.29
C ILE A 566 -25.42 -10.22 10.76
N GLY A 567 -25.82 -10.53 9.52
CA GLY A 567 -27.07 -10.01 8.92
C GLY A 567 -26.99 -8.54 8.51
N GLY A 568 -25.81 -8.01 8.32
CA GLY A 568 -25.54 -6.63 7.88
C GLY A 568 -25.20 -5.68 9.02
N VAL A 569 -24.57 -4.57 8.66
CA VAL A 569 -24.19 -3.46 9.54
C VAL A 569 -25.28 -2.38 9.50
N ASP A 570 -25.62 -1.76 10.64
CA ASP A 570 -26.62 -0.69 10.68
C ASP A 570 -26.02 0.67 10.28
N VAL A 571 -24.82 0.97 10.79
CA VAL A 571 -24.08 2.19 10.47
C VAL A 571 -22.61 1.84 10.25
N GLU A 572 -22.09 2.15 9.07
CA GLU A 572 -20.66 2.02 8.79
C GLU A 572 -19.88 3.19 9.44
N ALA A 573 -18.71 2.88 9.99
CA ALA A 573 -17.78 3.92 10.40
C ALA A 573 -17.29 4.73 9.18
N GLU A 574 -16.86 5.98 9.38
CA GLU A 574 -16.36 6.85 8.29
C GLU A 574 -15.28 6.15 7.47
N ARG A 575 -14.33 5.49 8.15
CA ARG A 575 -13.28 4.67 7.52
C ARG A 575 -13.61 3.20 7.71
N SER A 576 -14.18 2.56 6.70
CA SER A 576 -14.64 1.17 6.72
C SER A 576 -14.09 0.36 5.54
N GLY A 577 -14.26 -0.94 5.57
CA GLY A 577 -13.82 -1.86 4.53
C GLY A 577 -12.32 -1.76 4.28
N ARG A 578 -11.93 -1.60 3.01
CA ARG A 578 -10.53 -1.48 2.60
C ARG A 578 -9.83 -0.25 3.18
N ASP A 579 -10.57 0.84 3.40
CA ASP A 579 -10.04 2.11 3.90
C ASP A 579 -10.09 2.22 5.45
N SER A 580 -10.47 1.14 6.15
CA SER A 580 -10.57 1.08 7.61
C SER A 580 -9.31 1.56 8.31
N PHE A 581 -9.49 2.27 9.44
CA PHE A 581 -8.39 2.68 10.30
C PHE A 581 -7.93 1.51 11.20
N CYS A 582 -6.61 1.43 11.44
CA CYS A 582 -6.01 0.36 12.23
C CYS A 582 -6.43 0.41 13.70
N CYS A 583 -6.56 -0.76 14.34
CA CYS A 583 -6.80 -0.85 15.78
C CYS A 583 -5.54 -0.56 16.64
N GLY A 584 -4.35 -0.60 16.02
CA GLY A 584 -3.08 -0.33 16.71
C GLY A 584 -2.23 -1.55 17.05
N ALA A 585 -2.76 -2.77 17.05
CA ALA A 585 -2.04 -3.98 17.51
C ALA A 585 -0.94 -4.50 16.57
N GLY A 586 -1.09 -4.27 15.25
CA GLY A 586 -0.17 -4.85 14.24
C GLY A 586 1.27 -4.37 14.36
N GLY A 587 2.20 -5.03 13.63
CA GLY A 587 3.62 -4.65 13.64
C GLY A 587 4.32 -4.85 14.97
N ALA A 588 3.91 -5.84 15.73
CA ALA A 588 4.34 -6.13 17.10
C ALA A 588 3.96 -5.04 18.14
N GLN A 589 3.14 -4.03 17.77
CA GLN A 589 2.72 -2.96 18.70
C GLN A 589 1.93 -3.49 19.91
N MET A 590 1.25 -4.63 19.77
CA MET A 590 0.54 -5.26 20.89
C MET A 590 1.46 -5.58 22.08
N TRP A 591 2.75 -5.75 21.81
CA TRP A 591 3.78 -6.13 22.79
C TRP A 591 4.69 -4.96 23.18
N MET A 592 4.34 -3.74 22.74
CA MET A 592 5.05 -2.51 23.04
C MET A 592 4.14 -1.53 23.79
N GLU A 593 4.71 -0.77 24.71
CA GLU A 593 3.98 0.31 25.36
C GLU A 593 3.86 1.51 24.41
N GLU A 594 2.69 2.13 24.38
CA GLU A 594 2.44 3.32 23.58
C GLU A 594 2.52 4.57 24.47
N GLU A 595 3.60 5.34 24.30
CA GLU A 595 3.87 6.57 25.07
C GLU A 595 3.23 7.84 24.48
N SER A 596 2.41 7.71 23.44
CA SER A 596 1.79 8.84 22.75
C SER A 596 0.61 9.42 23.52
N ASP A 597 0.45 10.75 23.53
CA ASP A 597 -0.71 11.47 24.09
C ASP A 597 -2.04 11.06 23.41
N LYS A 598 -1.97 10.49 22.22
CA LYS A 598 -3.11 9.97 21.44
C LYS A 598 -2.79 8.57 20.96
N ARG A 599 -3.41 7.59 21.57
CA ARG A 599 -3.23 6.19 21.18
C ARG A 599 -4.01 5.89 19.90
N VAL A 600 -3.47 4.98 19.07
CA VAL A 600 -4.10 4.58 17.81
C VAL A 600 -5.48 3.97 18.04
N ASN A 601 -5.63 3.13 19.06
CA ASN A 601 -6.91 2.51 19.42
C ASN A 601 -7.96 3.52 19.89
N GLU A 602 -7.57 4.59 20.61
CA GLU A 602 -8.48 5.66 21.03
C GLU A 602 -9.03 6.46 19.84
N ILE A 603 -8.17 6.74 18.84
CA ILE A 603 -8.61 7.39 17.59
C ILE A 603 -9.67 6.52 16.90
N ARG A 604 -9.42 5.21 16.80
CA ARG A 604 -10.37 4.28 16.17
C ARG A 604 -11.63 4.12 16.99
N ALA A 605 -11.53 3.99 18.31
CA ALA A 605 -12.66 3.87 19.21
C ALA A 605 -13.58 5.09 19.15
N LYS A 606 -13.00 6.30 19.10
CA LYS A 606 -13.77 7.52 18.93
C LYS A 606 -14.58 7.51 17.63
N GLU A 607 -13.97 7.15 16.51
CA GLU A 607 -14.65 7.03 15.21
C GLU A 607 -15.78 6.00 15.24
N LEU A 608 -15.58 4.86 15.93
CA LEU A 608 -16.61 3.85 16.10
C LEU A 608 -17.74 4.34 17.00
N SER A 609 -17.44 5.05 18.08
CA SER A 609 -18.46 5.61 18.98
C SER A 609 -19.33 6.68 18.33
N GLU A 610 -18.79 7.40 17.33
CA GLU A 610 -19.52 8.40 16.56
C GLU A 610 -20.61 7.79 15.65
N THR A 611 -20.60 6.46 15.44
CA THR A 611 -21.70 5.75 14.75
C THR A 611 -22.98 5.71 15.56
N GLY A 612 -22.89 5.82 16.89
CA GLY A 612 -24.03 5.75 17.80
C GLY A 612 -24.66 4.36 17.92
N CYS A 613 -23.98 3.30 17.47
CA CYS A 613 -24.43 1.92 17.60
C CYS A 613 -24.23 1.36 19.02
N ASP A 614 -24.97 0.31 19.36
CA ASP A 614 -24.87 -0.37 20.67
C ASP A 614 -23.64 -1.30 20.72
N THR A 615 -23.29 -1.91 19.58
CA THR A 615 -22.25 -2.94 19.49
C THR A 615 -21.28 -2.67 18.34
N VAL A 616 -19.99 -2.88 18.60
CA VAL A 616 -18.94 -3.00 17.58
C VAL A 616 -18.70 -4.48 17.31
N ALA A 617 -19.04 -4.95 16.13
CA ALA A 617 -18.66 -6.27 15.68
C ALA A 617 -17.22 -6.27 15.17
N VAL A 618 -16.47 -7.34 15.46
CA VAL A 618 -15.08 -7.55 15.06
C VAL A 618 -14.89 -8.97 14.51
N GLY A 619 -13.82 -9.19 13.75
CA GLY A 619 -13.40 -10.51 13.30
C GLY A 619 -11.88 -10.69 13.54
N CYS A 620 -11.41 -10.33 14.75
CA CYS A 620 -10.01 -10.44 15.13
C CYS A 620 -9.85 -10.33 16.64
N PRO A 621 -9.20 -11.29 17.31
CA PRO A 621 -9.04 -11.27 18.76
C PRO A 621 -8.22 -10.07 19.26
N PHE A 622 -7.15 -9.67 18.53
CA PHE A 622 -6.38 -8.48 18.91
C PHE A 622 -7.15 -7.18 18.67
N CYS A 623 -7.95 -7.09 17.60
CA CYS A 623 -8.83 -5.95 17.41
C CYS A 623 -9.89 -5.86 18.50
N SER A 624 -10.42 -7.01 18.98
CA SER A 624 -11.36 -7.06 20.10
C SER A 624 -10.78 -6.40 21.36
N ILE A 625 -9.54 -6.76 21.71
CA ILE A 625 -8.83 -6.18 22.86
C ILE A 625 -8.63 -4.67 22.65
N MET A 626 -8.00 -4.28 21.54
CA MET A 626 -7.62 -2.89 21.29
C MET A 626 -8.82 -1.94 21.16
N VAL A 627 -9.90 -2.41 20.51
CA VAL A 627 -11.13 -1.61 20.37
C VAL A 627 -11.82 -1.46 21.72
N LYS A 628 -11.87 -2.53 22.53
CA LYS A 628 -12.46 -2.47 23.88
C LYS A 628 -11.69 -1.50 24.77
N ASP A 629 -10.36 -1.62 24.84
CA ASP A 629 -9.52 -0.70 25.61
C ASP A 629 -9.69 0.76 25.16
N GLY A 630 -9.75 0.96 23.82
CA GLY A 630 -9.96 2.29 23.26
C GLY A 630 -11.34 2.87 23.60
N LEU A 631 -12.41 2.07 23.53
CA LEU A 631 -13.77 2.50 23.91
C LEU A 631 -13.85 2.85 25.40
N ASP A 632 -13.23 2.05 26.28
CA ASP A 632 -13.16 2.33 27.72
C ASP A 632 -12.38 3.66 27.98
N ALA A 633 -11.28 3.87 27.26
CA ALA A 633 -10.49 5.10 27.38
C ALA A 633 -11.24 6.37 26.94
N VAL A 634 -12.09 6.26 25.91
CA VAL A 634 -12.92 7.40 25.45
C VAL A 634 -14.27 7.51 26.17
N GLY A 635 -14.55 6.61 27.13
CA GLY A 635 -15.78 6.63 27.93
C GLY A 635 -17.03 6.19 27.17
N SER A 636 -16.90 5.31 26.19
CA SER A 636 -18.01 4.74 25.41
C SER A 636 -18.52 3.46 26.05
N GLU A 637 -19.85 3.31 26.14
CA GLU A 637 -20.51 2.13 26.68
C GLU A 637 -20.79 1.03 25.63
N MET A 638 -20.29 1.20 24.40
CA MET A 638 -20.48 0.21 23.33
C MET A 638 -19.88 -1.15 23.72
N ASP A 639 -20.61 -2.21 23.42
CA ASP A 639 -20.09 -3.57 23.56
C ASP A 639 -19.20 -3.96 22.36
N VAL A 640 -18.26 -4.87 22.58
CA VAL A 640 -17.40 -5.41 21.51
C VAL A 640 -17.60 -6.91 21.44
N LYS A 641 -18.08 -7.40 20.29
CA LYS A 641 -18.34 -8.82 20.06
C LYS A 641 -17.72 -9.29 18.74
N ASP A 642 -17.20 -10.51 18.76
CA ASP A 642 -16.83 -11.17 17.52
C ASP A 642 -18.08 -11.61 16.74
N VAL A 643 -17.97 -11.65 15.43
CA VAL A 643 -19.08 -12.09 14.55
C VAL A 643 -19.57 -13.50 14.90
N ALA A 644 -18.67 -14.39 15.35
CA ALA A 644 -19.02 -15.74 15.77
C ALA A 644 -19.86 -15.74 17.07
N GLU A 645 -19.59 -14.83 17.99
CA GLU A 645 -20.39 -14.69 19.22
C GLU A 645 -21.80 -14.20 18.90
N ILE A 646 -21.90 -13.17 18.03
CA ILE A 646 -23.21 -12.61 17.63
C ILE A 646 -24.08 -13.69 16.98
N LEU A 647 -23.51 -14.50 16.09
CA LEU A 647 -24.24 -15.59 15.44
C LEU A 647 -24.62 -16.69 16.46
N TRP A 648 -23.69 -17.11 17.32
CA TRP A 648 -23.92 -18.16 18.30
C TRP A 648 -24.98 -17.78 19.32
N GLU A 649 -24.92 -16.55 19.88
CA GLU A 649 -25.92 -16.04 20.82
C GLU A 649 -27.34 -16.10 20.25
N GLN A 650 -27.51 -15.83 18.95
CA GLN A 650 -28.82 -15.90 18.31
C GLN A 650 -29.33 -17.33 18.14
N ILE A 651 -28.46 -18.28 17.84
CA ILE A 651 -28.84 -19.71 17.75
C ILE A 651 -29.34 -20.18 19.12
N VAL A 652 -28.55 -19.92 20.16
CA VAL A 652 -28.90 -20.30 21.53
C VAL A 652 -30.21 -19.64 22.00
N ALA A 653 -30.42 -18.37 21.67
CA ALA A 653 -31.65 -17.66 22.03
C ALA A 653 -32.89 -18.28 21.37
N LYS A 654 -32.80 -18.66 20.10
CA LYS A 654 -33.89 -19.34 19.37
C LYS A 654 -34.19 -20.72 19.95
N ASP A 655 -33.18 -21.49 20.29
CA ASP A 655 -33.37 -22.81 20.90
C ASP A 655 -34.08 -22.71 22.27
N ASN A 656 -33.69 -21.74 23.09
CA ASN A 656 -34.32 -21.48 24.38
C ASN A 656 -35.79 -21.07 24.20
N GLU A 657 -36.15 -20.20 23.23
CA GLU A 657 -37.52 -19.84 22.92
C GLU A 657 -38.37 -21.03 22.45
N ILE A 658 -37.80 -21.94 21.67
CA ILE A 658 -38.47 -23.16 21.22
C ILE A 658 -38.73 -24.08 22.40
N GLN A 659 -37.74 -24.28 23.24
CA GLN A 659 -37.89 -25.10 24.47
C GLN A 659 -38.94 -24.54 25.42
N GLU A 660 -38.99 -23.21 25.65
CA GLU A 660 -40.01 -22.56 26.46
C GLU A 660 -41.42 -22.71 25.87
N LYS A 661 -41.56 -22.60 24.53
CA LYS A 661 -42.84 -22.81 23.84
C LYS A 661 -43.29 -24.23 23.95
N VAL A 662 -42.41 -25.22 23.82
CA VAL A 662 -42.70 -26.65 24.00
C VAL A 662 -43.11 -26.96 25.46
N ALA A 663 -42.38 -26.38 26.43
CA ALA A 663 -42.71 -26.55 27.87
C ALA A 663 -44.07 -25.91 28.26
N LYS A 664 -44.53 -24.88 27.56
CA LYS A 664 -45.85 -24.27 27.79
C LYS A 664 -46.99 -25.01 27.10
N VAL A 665 -46.72 -25.91 26.17
CA VAL A 665 -47.71 -26.73 25.45
C VAL A 665 -47.92 -28.11 26.08
N ASN A 666 -46.94 -28.59 26.85
CA ASN A 666 -47.00 -29.78 27.69
C ASN A 666 -47.46 -29.42 29.13
#